data_55642561967b71dbd340feaabc1d8d8b
#
_entry.id   55642561967b71dbd340feaabc1d8d8b
#
_cell.length_a   1.000
_cell.length_b   1.000
_cell.length_c   1.000
_cell.angle_alpha   90.00
_cell.angle_beta   90.00
_cell.angle_gamma   90.00
#
_symmetry.space_group_name_H-M   'P 1'
#
loop_
_entity.id
_entity.type
_entity.pdbx_description
1 polymer ?
#
loop_
_entity_poly.entity_id
_entity_poly.type
_entity_poly.pdbx_seq_one_letter_code
_entity_poly.pdbx_strand_id
1 'polypeptide(L)'
;MTILKKIMLLGVGLIVLSCQQTKKATFLILPTPQQSTVGEQFSSIAPENLVMAYSPTKDALPNLFDFTKTLQETENESQAQVSFQINKELDLPEQGYFLDITDQRIIIEAKDDAGLFYGFVTLDQIAEDASLQGVNLPIAQIKDYPELSYRSIHWDVKHHLDKETYYYDLIDNMARQKINGVILEIEDKLKYQTHPEIGSADAFSSSQWLAISEYAMERHISISPLVQGLGHASFILKHPTYFELRDNPQSDWAFNPLNQKTYEVQFDLYDEALAITPHGKYLHVGGDEVKTTGRNSGQSALELQLYWLNKVAKYAQQQNRIPIFWDDMPLKEAALMDPIYNTSISNAEVDSIWNANEPKLNAFLDKFPKNCIYMRWNYHTPQTYGNQKAMEWFIKNDLQVMGATAGQTRWTLMPLRESNIDNIKTFAINSIKGNLSGLLLTLWDDDSPHFELYKRGIGAFAEYTWAGDKSTKEEYKSLFRHRTFGPQWKNENFAFIDSLEAPVGAWVNALVVDKSHRNSLKKNNNAKEQLLITLPNANQKGEWAERYAARLSNAKKHYEQTSTNAKKMEMLIEGGAKNEFMIEVYQQVLKLTHFSFETLLLLEQYDKATSEKEVQEAMENIMKQRTKFNLLRNELETVYAQTRILNKPENYILDQDHHRHPANQTINFDWQFYSELLFLDKIEEHFKNQSPFNEGQSKTKLELQ
;
A
#
# COMPACT_ATOMS: atom_id res chain seq x y z
N MET A 1 -23.26 84.28 -20.45
CA MET A 1 -24.05 83.97 -21.63
C MET A 1 -23.66 82.62 -22.13
N THR A 2 -24.53 81.76 -21.95
CA THR A 2 -24.50 80.32 -21.87
C THR A 2 -24.79 79.69 -23.21
N ILE A 3 -24.06 78.72 -23.64
CA ILE A 3 -24.52 77.79 -24.67
C ILE A 3 -24.15 76.32 -24.20
N LEU A 4 -25.17 75.58 -23.84
CA LEU A 4 -25.16 74.14 -23.63
C LEU A 4 -24.86 73.43 -24.95
N LYS A 5 -23.86 72.51 -24.93
CA LYS A 5 -23.73 71.48 -25.96
C LYS A 5 -24.10 70.15 -25.35
N LYS A 6 -25.22 69.57 -25.79
CA LYS A 6 -25.59 68.18 -25.60
C LYS A 6 -24.63 67.30 -26.40
N ILE A 7 -23.90 66.41 -25.75
CA ILE A 7 -23.20 65.33 -26.40
C ILE A 7 -24.06 64.07 -26.17
N MET A 8 -24.53 63.52 -27.27
CA MET A 8 -25.26 62.26 -27.37
C MET A 8 -24.21 61.11 -27.42
N LEU A 9 -24.05 60.40 -26.34
CA LEU A 9 -23.23 59.16 -26.33
C LEU A 9 -24.08 58.07 -26.94
N LEU A 10 -23.73 57.63 -28.15
CA LEU A 10 -24.14 56.31 -28.67
C LEU A 10 -23.34 55.20 -27.93
N GLY A 11 -24.00 54.50 -27.06
CA GLY A 11 -23.47 53.28 -26.45
C GLY A 11 -23.49 52.15 -27.48
N VAL A 12 -22.34 51.82 -28.06
CA VAL A 12 -22.15 50.57 -28.79
C VAL A 12 -21.95 49.48 -27.75
N GLY A 13 -23.00 48.73 -27.46
CA GLY A 13 -22.92 47.51 -26.67
C GLY A 13 -22.13 46.46 -27.44
N LEU A 14 -20.86 46.30 -27.14
CA LEU A 14 -20.11 45.09 -27.48
C LEU A 14 -20.70 43.90 -26.68
N ILE A 15 -21.60 43.17 -27.34
CA ILE A 15 -21.92 41.80 -26.88
C ILE A 15 -20.66 40.99 -27.13
N VAL A 16 -19.84 40.84 -26.10
CA VAL A 16 -18.79 39.80 -26.07
C VAL A 16 -19.54 38.48 -25.94
N LEU A 17 -19.85 37.84 -27.06
CA LEU A 17 -20.15 36.44 -27.13
C LEU A 17 -18.86 35.69 -26.68
N SER A 18 -18.73 35.52 -25.39
CA SER A 18 -17.82 34.53 -24.83
C SER A 18 -18.29 33.16 -25.36
N CYS A 19 -17.64 32.71 -26.43
CA CYS A 19 -17.68 31.28 -26.77
C CYS A 19 -17.00 30.56 -25.60
N GLN A 20 -17.72 30.30 -24.51
CA GLN A 20 -17.37 29.26 -23.61
C GLN A 20 -17.40 28.00 -24.46
N GLN A 21 -16.22 27.49 -24.85
CA GLN A 21 -16.09 26.08 -25.19
C GLN A 21 -16.70 25.32 -24.03
N THR A 22 -17.88 24.78 -24.21
CA THR A 22 -18.50 23.88 -23.26
C THR A 22 -17.52 22.74 -23.12
N LYS A 23 -16.82 22.68 -21.97
CA LYS A 23 -15.93 21.58 -21.65
C LYS A 23 -16.78 20.34 -21.76
N LYS A 24 -16.45 19.46 -22.70
CA LYS A 24 -17.12 18.18 -22.88
C LYS A 24 -17.04 17.42 -21.56
N ALA A 25 -18.17 17.01 -21.01
CA ALA A 25 -18.19 16.22 -19.79
C ALA A 25 -17.39 14.91 -19.99
N THR A 26 -16.68 14.51 -18.96
CA THR A 26 -15.78 13.35 -19.01
C THR A 26 -16.23 12.32 -17.98
N PHE A 27 -16.41 11.09 -18.42
CA PHE A 27 -16.77 9.95 -17.59
C PHE A 27 -15.66 8.93 -17.71
N LEU A 28 -14.99 8.64 -16.59
CA LEU A 28 -13.89 7.67 -16.51
C LEU A 28 -14.16 6.69 -15.39
N ILE A 29 -14.18 5.40 -15.71
CA ILE A 29 -14.53 4.31 -14.81
C ILE A 29 -13.26 3.54 -14.42
N LEU A 30 -13.05 3.32 -13.15
CA LEU A 30 -11.94 2.52 -12.59
C LEU A 30 -12.53 1.34 -11.79
N PRO A 31 -12.24 0.09 -12.14
CA PRO A 31 -11.47 -0.36 -13.31
C PRO A 31 -12.17 -0.09 -14.64
N THR A 32 -11.35 0.02 -15.70
CA THR A 32 -11.85 0.23 -17.08
C THR A 32 -12.75 -0.93 -17.51
N PRO A 33 -14.00 -0.68 -17.98
CA PRO A 33 -14.90 -1.73 -18.41
C PRO A 33 -14.41 -2.51 -19.63
N GLN A 34 -14.85 -3.75 -19.76
CA GLN A 34 -14.52 -4.60 -20.91
C GLN A 34 -15.01 -3.99 -22.24
N GLN A 35 -16.23 -3.49 -22.25
CA GLN A 35 -16.82 -2.74 -23.37
C GLN A 35 -17.67 -1.61 -22.80
N SER A 36 -17.49 -0.40 -23.28
CA SER A 36 -18.32 0.74 -22.90
C SER A 36 -18.57 1.67 -24.06
N THR A 37 -19.81 2.10 -24.21
CA THR A 37 -20.22 3.21 -25.06
C THR A 37 -20.87 4.24 -24.16
N VAL A 38 -20.14 5.29 -23.83
CA VAL A 38 -20.69 6.43 -23.11
C VAL A 38 -20.92 7.54 -24.15
N GLY A 39 -22.20 7.84 -24.41
CA GLY A 39 -22.60 8.77 -25.45
C GLY A 39 -22.29 10.22 -25.12
N GLU A 40 -22.31 11.09 -26.14
CA GLU A 40 -22.28 12.54 -25.98
C GLU A 40 -23.66 13.11 -25.62
N GLN A 41 -24.70 12.30 -25.70
CA GLN A 41 -26.07 12.66 -25.34
C GLN A 41 -26.30 12.35 -23.87
N PHE A 42 -27.02 13.24 -23.21
CA PHE A 42 -27.45 13.06 -21.83
C PHE A 42 -28.89 12.57 -21.79
N SER A 43 -29.16 11.75 -20.77
CA SER A 43 -30.51 11.32 -20.43
C SER A 43 -31.31 12.47 -19.77
N SER A 44 -32.60 12.24 -19.55
CA SER A 44 -33.45 13.11 -18.72
C SER A 44 -33.21 12.90 -17.23
N ILE A 45 -32.32 11.98 -16.83
CA ILE A 45 -32.10 11.54 -15.44
C ILE A 45 -30.99 12.40 -14.82
N ALA A 46 -31.34 13.13 -13.76
CA ALA A 46 -30.37 13.81 -12.91
C ALA A 46 -29.68 12.78 -11.97
N PRO A 47 -28.38 12.98 -11.64
CA PRO A 47 -27.68 12.04 -10.77
C PRO A 47 -28.17 12.04 -9.32
N GLU A 48 -28.86 13.10 -8.88
CA GLU A 48 -29.42 13.20 -7.54
C GLU A 48 -30.86 12.66 -7.50
N ASN A 49 -31.25 12.07 -6.37
CA ASN A 49 -32.63 11.62 -6.09
C ASN A 49 -33.16 10.51 -7.04
N LEU A 50 -32.31 9.57 -7.39
CA LEU A 50 -32.73 8.40 -8.17
C LEU A 50 -33.70 7.53 -7.37
N VAL A 51 -34.74 7.04 -8.05
CA VAL A 51 -35.71 6.10 -7.50
C VAL A 51 -35.42 4.71 -8.01
N MET A 52 -35.23 3.77 -7.09
CA MET A 52 -34.88 2.37 -7.35
C MET A 52 -36.11 1.50 -7.11
N ALA A 53 -36.40 0.57 -8.03
CA ALA A 53 -37.35 -0.49 -7.75
C ALA A 53 -36.83 -1.37 -6.63
N TYR A 54 -37.72 -1.75 -5.71
CA TYR A 54 -37.37 -2.71 -4.67
C TYR A 54 -36.78 -3.96 -5.31
N SER A 55 -35.53 -4.25 -4.96
CA SER A 55 -34.84 -5.44 -5.42
C SER A 55 -34.74 -6.44 -4.29
N PRO A 56 -34.97 -7.74 -4.50
CA PRO A 56 -34.65 -8.77 -3.51
C PRO A 56 -33.15 -8.80 -3.15
N THR A 57 -32.33 -8.05 -3.88
CA THR A 57 -30.89 -7.88 -3.65
C THR A 57 -30.54 -6.62 -2.83
N LYS A 58 -31.53 -6.01 -2.14
CA LYS A 58 -31.31 -4.81 -1.33
C LYS A 58 -30.15 -4.97 -0.33
N ASP A 59 -30.07 -6.14 0.29
CA ASP A 59 -28.99 -6.45 1.24
C ASP A 59 -27.62 -6.59 0.55
N ALA A 60 -27.59 -6.81 -0.77
CA ALA A 60 -26.38 -6.86 -1.57
C ALA A 60 -25.91 -5.48 -2.09
N LEU A 61 -26.71 -4.42 -1.87
CA LEU A 61 -26.43 -3.05 -2.27
C LEU A 61 -26.40 -2.13 -1.04
N PRO A 62 -25.39 -2.25 -0.18
CA PRO A 62 -25.31 -1.42 1.01
C PRO A 62 -25.18 0.07 0.65
N ASN A 63 -25.61 0.94 1.56
CA ASN A 63 -25.46 2.40 1.44
C ASN A 63 -23.99 2.83 1.52
N LEU A 64 -23.21 2.46 0.49
CA LEU A 64 -21.75 2.61 0.47
C LEU A 64 -21.28 3.97 0.04
N PHE A 65 -22.05 4.64 -0.79
CA PHE A 65 -21.56 5.78 -1.56
C PHE A 65 -22.48 6.99 -1.31
N ASP A 66 -21.93 8.17 -1.45
CA ASP A 66 -22.72 9.41 -1.26
C ASP A 66 -23.94 9.46 -2.15
N PHE A 67 -23.83 8.91 -3.36
CA PHE A 67 -24.92 8.75 -4.28
C PHE A 67 -26.02 7.80 -3.76
N THR A 68 -25.67 6.66 -3.20
CA THR A 68 -26.67 5.69 -2.67
C THR A 68 -27.40 6.19 -1.45
N LYS A 69 -26.83 7.11 -0.68
CA LYS A 69 -27.54 7.73 0.45
C LYS A 69 -28.77 8.51 0.02
N THR A 70 -28.84 8.91 -1.25
CA THR A 70 -29.97 9.66 -1.82
C THR A 70 -30.94 8.78 -2.60
N LEU A 71 -30.65 7.46 -2.76
CA LEU A 71 -31.55 6.53 -3.45
C LEU A 71 -32.84 6.36 -2.66
N GLN A 72 -33.96 6.58 -3.36
CA GLN A 72 -35.29 6.32 -2.85
C GLN A 72 -35.78 4.97 -3.37
N GLU A 73 -36.43 4.19 -2.51
CA GLU A 73 -37.01 2.91 -2.89
C GLU A 73 -38.50 3.03 -3.19
N THR A 74 -38.97 2.26 -4.18
CA THR A 74 -40.39 2.14 -4.50
C THR A 74 -40.77 0.69 -4.80
N GLU A 75 -41.96 0.28 -4.38
CA GLU A 75 -42.56 -0.99 -4.79
C GLU A 75 -43.17 -0.90 -6.20
N ASN A 76 -43.37 0.30 -6.71
CA ASN A 76 -43.97 0.52 -8.02
C ASN A 76 -42.89 0.64 -9.11
N GLU A 77 -42.62 -0.43 -9.82
CA GLU A 77 -41.65 -0.50 -10.92
C GLU A 77 -41.82 0.61 -11.98
N SER A 78 -43.07 1.08 -12.18
CA SER A 78 -43.34 2.15 -13.18
C SER A 78 -42.79 3.51 -12.74
N GLN A 79 -42.52 3.71 -11.43
CA GLN A 79 -41.94 4.93 -10.86
C GLN A 79 -40.42 4.82 -10.70
N ALA A 80 -39.86 3.61 -10.81
CA ALA A 80 -38.44 3.39 -10.67
C ALA A 80 -37.68 3.83 -11.93
N GLN A 81 -36.56 4.54 -11.69
CA GLN A 81 -35.59 4.86 -12.73
C GLN A 81 -34.51 3.78 -12.84
N VAL A 82 -34.16 3.15 -11.71
CA VAL A 82 -33.14 2.11 -11.63
C VAL A 82 -33.78 0.77 -11.34
N SER A 83 -33.46 -0.24 -12.13
CA SER A 83 -33.89 -1.64 -11.93
C SER A 83 -32.71 -2.60 -11.95
N PHE A 84 -32.77 -3.64 -11.12
CA PHE A 84 -31.79 -4.69 -10.99
C PHE A 84 -32.40 -6.03 -11.39
N GLN A 85 -31.69 -6.81 -12.21
CA GLN A 85 -32.19 -8.08 -12.74
C GLN A 85 -31.11 -9.16 -12.65
N ILE A 86 -31.45 -10.30 -12.00
CA ILE A 86 -30.64 -11.51 -12.07
C ILE A 86 -31.12 -12.37 -13.25
N ASN A 87 -30.20 -12.62 -14.19
CA ASN A 87 -30.43 -13.49 -15.33
C ASN A 87 -29.27 -14.49 -15.44
N LYS A 88 -29.52 -15.73 -15.00
CA LYS A 88 -28.50 -16.80 -15.00
C LYS A 88 -28.11 -17.29 -16.39
N GLU A 89 -28.89 -16.97 -17.40
CA GLU A 89 -28.64 -17.35 -18.79
C GLU A 89 -27.78 -16.35 -19.56
N LEU A 90 -27.34 -15.26 -18.90
CA LEU A 90 -26.45 -14.29 -19.53
C LEU A 90 -25.14 -14.95 -19.98
N ASP A 91 -24.72 -14.62 -21.21
CA ASP A 91 -23.38 -14.96 -21.72
C ASP A 91 -22.33 -14.05 -21.14
N LEU A 92 -22.13 -14.18 -19.82
CA LEU A 92 -21.13 -13.48 -19.02
C LEU A 92 -20.47 -14.46 -18.02
N PRO A 93 -19.21 -14.28 -17.68
CA PRO A 93 -18.61 -14.97 -16.54
C PRO A 93 -19.27 -14.51 -15.22
N GLU A 94 -19.00 -15.22 -14.14
CA GLU A 94 -19.36 -14.77 -12.78
C GLU A 94 -18.84 -13.36 -12.52
N GLN A 95 -19.57 -12.58 -11.71
CA GLN A 95 -19.27 -11.17 -11.40
C GLN A 95 -19.46 -10.22 -12.59
N GLY A 96 -19.90 -10.72 -13.75
CA GLY A 96 -20.16 -9.91 -14.94
C GLY A 96 -21.55 -9.28 -14.94
N TYR A 97 -21.69 -8.14 -15.62
CA TYR A 97 -22.94 -7.38 -15.70
C TYR A 97 -23.07 -6.62 -17.03
N PHE A 98 -24.33 -6.27 -17.36
CA PHE A 98 -24.69 -5.21 -18.30
C PHE A 98 -25.25 -4.02 -17.53
N LEU A 99 -24.86 -2.80 -17.92
CA LEU A 99 -25.47 -1.56 -17.47
C LEU A 99 -25.93 -0.78 -18.70
N ASP A 100 -27.23 -0.50 -18.77
CA ASP A 100 -27.86 0.30 -19.83
C ASP A 100 -28.49 1.55 -19.24
N ILE A 101 -28.03 2.74 -19.66
CA ILE A 101 -28.58 4.04 -19.28
C ILE A 101 -29.26 4.61 -20.54
N THR A 102 -30.57 4.62 -20.53
CA THR A 102 -31.41 5.21 -21.58
C THR A 102 -31.88 6.61 -21.15
N ASP A 103 -32.72 7.26 -21.98
CA ASP A 103 -33.24 8.58 -21.63
C ASP A 103 -33.99 8.63 -20.29
N GLN A 104 -34.71 7.57 -19.93
CA GLN A 104 -35.58 7.58 -18.73
C GLN A 104 -35.35 6.42 -17.76
N ARG A 105 -34.51 5.46 -18.10
CA ARG A 105 -34.34 4.22 -17.32
C ARG A 105 -32.88 3.80 -17.28
N ILE A 106 -32.53 3.17 -16.16
CA ILE A 106 -31.24 2.54 -15.89
C ILE A 106 -31.54 1.08 -15.55
N ILE A 107 -30.91 0.16 -16.27
CA ILE A 107 -31.05 -1.28 -16.04
C ILE A 107 -29.68 -1.85 -15.76
N ILE A 108 -29.55 -2.57 -14.64
CA ILE A 108 -28.37 -3.37 -14.31
C ILE A 108 -28.82 -4.84 -14.34
N GLU A 109 -28.25 -5.61 -15.25
CA GLU A 109 -28.52 -7.02 -15.40
C GLU A 109 -27.24 -7.82 -15.21
N ALA A 110 -27.28 -8.84 -14.35
CA ALA A 110 -26.11 -9.65 -14.02
C ALA A 110 -26.48 -11.11 -13.81
N LYS A 111 -25.47 -11.98 -13.85
CA LYS A 111 -25.61 -13.41 -13.62
C LYS A 111 -25.73 -13.80 -12.15
N ASP A 112 -25.14 -12.97 -11.29
CA ASP A 112 -25.05 -13.18 -9.84
C ASP A 112 -25.09 -11.83 -9.07
N ASP A 113 -25.23 -11.92 -7.74
CA ASP A 113 -25.34 -10.75 -6.87
C ASP A 113 -24.07 -9.86 -6.92
N ALA A 114 -22.89 -10.48 -7.06
CA ALA A 114 -21.64 -9.73 -7.18
C ALA A 114 -21.60 -8.91 -8.48
N GLY A 115 -22.11 -9.46 -9.58
CA GLY A 115 -22.26 -8.74 -10.85
C GLY A 115 -23.19 -7.54 -10.72
N LEU A 116 -24.35 -7.70 -10.04
CA LEU A 116 -25.25 -6.56 -9.76
C LEU A 116 -24.55 -5.48 -8.94
N PHE A 117 -23.83 -5.88 -7.90
CA PHE A 117 -23.06 -4.96 -7.07
C PHE A 117 -22.02 -4.18 -7.90
N TYR A 118 -21.25 -4.87 -8.77
CA TYR A 118 -20.24 -4.19 -9.59
C TYR A 118 -20.86 -3.31 -10.69
N GLY A 119 -22.02 -3.67 -11.23
CA GLY A 119 -22.80 -2.81 -12.11
C GLY A 119 -23.24 -1.54 -11.41
N PHE A 120 -23.68 -1.66 -10.16
CA PHE A 120 -24.03 -0.53 -9.32
C PHE A 120 -22.82 0.37 -8.98
N VAL A 121 -21.67 -0.22 -8.65
CA VAL A 121 -20.41 0.52 -8.46
C VAL A 121 -20.06 1.37 -9.71
N THR A 122 -20.29 0.81 -10.87
CA THR A 122 -20.05 1.54 -12.14
C THR A 122 -21.05 2.67 -12.36
N LEU A 123 -22.33 2.45 -12.06
CA LEU A 123 -23.35 3.51 -12.09
C LEU A 123 -23.00 4.63 -11.09
N ASP A 124 -22.55 4.29 -9.88
CA ASP A 124 -22.15 5.26 -8.86
C ASP A 124 -21.00 6.17 -9.35
N GLN A 125 -19.98 5.59 -10.01
CA GLN A 125 -18.89 6.37 -10.57
C GLN A 125 -19.34 7.32 -11.70
N ILE A 126 -20.29 6.88 -12.55
CA ILE A 126 -20.88 7.71 -13.62
C ILE A 126 -21.70 8.83 -13.01
N ALA A 127 -22.52 8.55 -11.99
CA ALA A 127 -23.34 9.52 -11.30
C ALA A 127 -22.49 10.57 -10.55
N GLU A 128 -21.41 10.13 -9.90
CA GLU A 128 -20.44 11.03 -9.28
C GLU A 128 -19.83 11.99 -10.30
N ASP A 129 -19.40 11.47 -11.48
CA ASP A 129 -18.85 12.33 -12.53
C ASP A 129 -19.89 13.31 -13.09
N ALA A 130 -21.15 12.87 -13.24
CA ALA A 130 -22.25 13.72 -13.68
C ALA A 130 -22.51 14.86 -12.68
N SER A 131 -22.62 14.53 -11.40
CA SER A 131 -22.86 15.48 -10.32
C SER A 131 -21.72 16.51 -10.20
N LEU A 132 -20.45 16.06 -10.18
CA LEU A 132 -19.28 16.93 -10.10
C LEU A 132 -19.14 17.89 -11.30
N GLN A 133 -19.74 17.55 -12.43
CA GLN A 133 -19.70 18.35 -13.65
C GLN A 133 -21.02 19.12 -13.90
N GLY A 134 -22.03 18.94 -13.05
CA GLY A 134 -23.33 19.62 -13.15
C GLY A 134 -24.13 19.23 -14.39
N VAL A 135 -24.08 17.95 -14.80
CA VAL A 135 -24.78 17.42 -15.96
C VAL A 135 -25.66 16.22 -15.57
N ASN A 136 -26.66 15.90 -16.40
CA ASN A 136 -27.42 14.67 -16.25
C ASN A 136 -26.55 13.44 -16.57
N LEU A 137 -27.08 12.23 -16.27
CA LEU A 137 -26.41 11.00 -16.63
C LEU A 137 -26.27 10.87 -18.14
N PRO A 138 -25.12 10.39 -18.66
CA PRO A 138 -24.96 10.13 -20.09
C PRO A 138 -25.80 8.93 -20.52
N ILE A 139 -26.26 8.92 -21.75
CA ILE A 139 -26.75 7.66 -22.37
C ILE A 139 -25.55 6.75 -22.53
N ALA A 140 -25.63 5.53 -21.99
CA ALA A 140 -24.48 4.61 -21.94
C ALA A 140 -24.91 3.15 -22.01
N GLN A 141 -24.05 2.33 -22.62
CA GLN A 141 -24.14 0.88 -22.62
C GLN A 141 -22.78 0.28 -22.22
N ILE A 142 -22.79 -0.53 -21.19
CA ILE A 142 -21.59 -1.14 -20.63
C ILE A 142 -21.81 -2.65 -20.49
N LYS A 143 -20.87 -3.42 -21.04
CA LYS A 143 -20.71 -4.87 -20.79
C LYS A 143 -19.40 -5.05 -20.07
N ASP A 144 -19.43 -5.62 -18.87
CA ASP A 144 -18.24 -5.67 -18.05
C ASP A 144 -18.14 -6.96 -17.21
N TYR A 145 -16.91 -7.40 -16.97
CA TYR A 145 -16.58 -8.59 -16.18
C TYR A 145 -15.07 -8.60 -15.87
N PRO A 146 -14.63 -9.28 -14.78
CA PRO A 146 -13.21 -9.38 -14.45
C PRO A 146 -12.46 -10.38 -15.31
N GLU A 147 -11.21 -10.08 -15.66
CA GLU A 147 -10.28 -11.03 -16.29
C GLU A 147 -9.73 -12.06 -15.29
N LEU A 148 -9.53 -11.65 -14.00
CA LEU A 148 -9.19 -12.57 -12.92
C LEU A 148 -10.32 -12.65 -11.90
N SER A 149 -10.78 -13.86 -11.61
CA SER A 149 -11.92 -14.11 -10.73
C SER A 149 -11.66 -13.75 -9.26
N TYR A 150 -10.42 -13.88 -8.77
CA TYR A 150 -10.00 -13.51 -7.40
C TYR A 150 -8.92 -12.45 -7.44
N ARG A 151 -9.23 -11.30 -6.84
CA ARG A 151 -8.42 -10.08 -6.83
C ARG A 151 -8.26 -9.65 -5.38
N SER A 152 -7.17 -10.09 -4.75
CA SER A 152 -6.99 -9.93 -3.31
C SER A 152 -5.90 -8.95 -2.94
N ILE A 153 -6.13 -8.26 -1.83
CA ILE A 153 -5.18 -7.37 -1.18
C ILE A 153 -4.66 -8.05 0.08
N HIS A 154 -3.36 -8.01 0.28
CA HIS A 154 -2.75 -8.43 1.54
C HIS A 154 -2.82 -7.27 2.55
N TRP A 155 -3.53 -7.46 3.65
CA TRP A 155 -3.47 -6.58 4.80
C TRP A 155 -2.50 -7.13 5.82
N ASP A 156 -1.36 -6.47 5.92
CA ASP A 156 -0.36 -6.76 6.91
C ASP A 156 -0.54 -5.81 8.09
N VAL A 157 -1.01 -6.33 9.21
CA VAL A 157 -1.25 -5.53 10.43
C VAL A 157 -0.28 -5.90 11.56
N LYS A 158 0.74 -6.71 11.26
CA LYS A 158 1.63 -7.30 12.26
C LYS A 158 2.36 -6.30 13.16
N HIS A 159 2.73 -5.14 12.65
CA HIS A 159 3.54 -4.18 13.42
C HIS A 159 2.74 -2.97 13.91
N HIS A 160 1.75 -2.54 13.15
CA HIS A 160 0.96 -1.35 13.45
C HIS A 160 -0.50 -1.55 13.07
N LEU A 161 -1.39 -1.13 13.95
CA LEU A 161 -2.83 -1.11 13.69
C LEU A 161 -3.26 0.27 13.19
N ASP A 162 -4.22 0.26 12.28
CA ASP A 162 -5.06 1.41 12.03
C ASP A 162 -6.25 1.39 13.00
N LYS A 163 -6.95 2.53 13.12
CA LYS A 163 -8.17 2.62 13.91
C LYS A 163 -9.28 1.79 13.26
N GLU A 164 -10.13 1.18 14.06
CA GLU A 164 -11.21 0.30 13.59
C GLU A 164 -12.06 0.97 12.51
N THR A 165 -12.43 2.24 12.67
CA THR A 165 -13.22 3.01 11.70
C THR A 165 -12.54 3.11 10.34
N TYR A 166 -11.22 3.17 10.29
CA TYR A 166 -10.48 3.27 9.05
C TYR A 166 -10.51 1.98 8.23
N TYR A 167 -10.62 0.81 8.87
CA TYR A 167 -10.78 -0.45 8.13
C TYR A 167 -12.09 -0.49 7.33
N TYR A 168 -13.17 0.11 7.83
CA TYR A 168 -14.41 0.26 7.08
C TYR A 168 -14.23 1.16 5.86
N ASP A 169 -13.53 2.30 6.01
CA ASP A 169 -13.20 3.20 4.89
C ASP A 169 -12.33 2.50 3.82
N LEU A 170 -11.38 1.65 4.24
CA LEU A 170 -10.54 0.87 3.33
C LEU A 170 -11.37 -0.16 2.56
N ILE A 171 -12.30 -0.84 3.22
CA ILE A 171 -13.22 -1.80 2.60
C ILE A 171 -14.07 -1.10 1.55
N ASP A 172 -14.67 0.05 1.87
CA ASP A 172 -15.46 0.83 0.93
C ASP A 172 -14.62 1.27 -0.29
N ASN A 173 -13.40 1.71 -0.07
CA ASN A 173 -12.48 2.08 -1.15
C ASN A 173 -12.15 0.88 -2.06
N MET A 174 -11.88 -0.30 -1.49
CA MET A 174 -11.62 -1.52 -2.25
C MET A 174 -12.85 -2.01 -3.01
N ALA A 175 -14.04 -1.93 -2.39
CA ALA A 175 -15.30 -2.28 -3.03
C ALA A 175 -15.58 -1.43 -4.27
N ARG A 176 -15.36 -0.11 -4.19
CA ARG A 176 -15.45 0.81 -5.32
C ARG A 176 -14.48 0.47 -6.47
N GLN A 177 -13.39 -0.22 -6.16
CA GLN A 177 -12.41 -0.69 -7.14
C GLN A 177 -12.62 -2.16 -7.53
N LYS A 178 -13.76 -2.77 -7.16
CA LYS A 178 -14.14 -4.14 -7.50
C LYS A 178 -13.12 -5.19 -7.02
N ILE A 179 -12.38 -4.92 -5.95
CA ILE A 179 -11.57 -5.90 -5.21
C ILE A 179 -12.54 -6.84 -4.48
N ASN A 180 -12.25 -8.14 -4.45
CA ASN A 180 -13.15 -9.13 -3.86
C ASN A 180 -12.49 -10.06 -2.83
N GLY A 181 -11.27 -9.80 -2.45
CA GLY A 181 -10.58 -10.59 -1.46
C GLY A 181 -9.60 -9.78 -0.61
N VAL A 182 -9.42 -10.24 0.61
CA VAL A 182 -8.35 -9.80 1.52
C VAL A 182 -7.68 -11.03 2.11
N ILE A 183 -6.36 -11.03 2.12
CA ILE A 183 -5.54 -11.94 2.93
C ILE A 183 -5.04 -11.11 4.12
N LEU A 184 -5.56 -11.41 5.31
CA LEU A 184 -5.27 -10.67 6.54
C LEU A 184 -4.15 -11.35 7.32
N GLU A 185 -2.95 -10.76 7.34
CA GLU A 185 -1.84 -11.18 8.19
C GLU A 185 -1.99 -10.56 9.56
N ILE A 186 -2.51 -11.33 10.52
CA ILE A 186 -3.02 -10.81 11.78
C ILE A 186 -1.98 -10.85 12.91
N GLU A 187 -1.11 -11.87 12.94
CA GLU A 187 -0.09 -12.11 13.95
C GLU A 187 -0.57 -11.81 15.40
N ASP A 188 0.05 -10.84 16.08
CA ASP A 188 -0.28 -10.46 17.46
C ASP A 188 -1.42 -9.43 17.59
N LYS A 189 -2.16 -9.14 16.50
CA LYS A 189 -3.23 -8.14 16.49
C LYS A 189 -4.65 -8.71 16.71
N LEU A 190 -4.74 -9.95 17.15
CA LEU A 190 -5.94 -10.57 17.69
C LEU A 190 -5.75 -10.86 19.19
N LYS A 191 -6.74 -10.52 20.00
CA LYS A 191 -6.81 -10.95 21.39
C LYS A 191 -7.21 -12.41 21.45
N TYR A 192 -6.20 -13.31 21.35
CA TYR A 192 -6.41 -14.74 21.41
C TYR A 192 -6.95 -15.16 22.78
N GLN A 193 -7.89 -16.13 22.79
CA GLN A 193 -8.46 -16.68 24.01
C GLN A 193 -7.65 -17.87 24.52
N THR A 194 -7.17 -18.70 23.60
CA THR A 194 -6.40 -19.91 23.93
C THR A 194 -4.95 -19.59 24.32
N HIS A 195 -4.39 -18.53 23.69
CA HIS A 195 -3.01 -18.08 23.89
C HIS A 195 -2.94 -16.58 24.14
N PRO A 196 -3.50 -16.08 25.28
CA PRO A 196 -3.69 -14.64 25.48
C PRO A 196 -2.40 -13.82 25.55
N GLU A 197 -1.25 -14.44 25.83
CA GLU A 197 0.06 -13.77 25.86
C GLU A 197 0.57 -13.40 24.46
N ILE A 198 0.05 -14.02 23.38
CA ILE A 198 0.47 -13.74 22.01
C ILE A 198 -0.12 -12.40 21.54
N GLY A 199 -1.39 -12.16 21.86
CA GLY A 199 -2.07 -10.91 21.48
C GLY A 199 -1.47 -9.70 22.17
N SER A 200 -1.09 -8.66 21.40
CA SER A 200 -0.61 -7.40 21.96
C SER A 200 -1.73 -6.67 22.71
N ALA A 201 -1.36 -5.76 23.63
CA ALA A 201 -2.35 -5.04 24.44
C ALA A 201 -3.29 -4.16 23.61
N ASP A 202 -2.84 -3.68 22.46
CA ASP A 202 -3.60 -2.90 21.47
C ASP A 202 -4.38 -3.75 20.46
N ALA A 203 -4.24 -5.08 20.51
CA ALA A 203 -4.92 -5.99 19.59
C ALA A 203 -6.45 -5.85 19.64
N PHE A 204 -7.09 -6.06 18.52
CA PHE A 204 -8.56 -6.10 18.45
C PHE A 204 -9.10 -7.40 19.04
N SER A 205 -10.32 -7.31 19.58
CA SER A 205 -11.08 -8.49 20.01
C SER A 205 -11.61 -9.27 18.80
N SER A 206 -11.98 -10.53 19.05
CA SER A 206 -12.63 -11.37 18.03
C SER A 206 -13.90 -10.72 17.48
N SER A 207 -14.69 -10.02 18.31
CA SER A 207 -15.91 -9.33 17.87
C SER A 207 -15.62 -8.15 16.94
N GLN A 208 -14.53 -7.40 17.14
CA GLN A 208 -14.14 -6.30 16.24
C GLN A 208 -13.71 -6.82 14.87
N TRP A 209 -12.84 -7.83 14.84
CA TRP A 209 -12.42 -8.44 13.56
C TRP A 209 -13.58 -9.12 12.82
N LEU A 210 -14.48 -9.78 13.55
CA LEU A 210 -15.67 -10.37 12.95
C LEU A 210 -16.57 -9.31 12.34
N ALA A 211 -16.81 -8.18 13.02
CA ALA A 211 -17.59 -7.08 12.46
C ALA A 211 -16.98 -6.50 11.18
N ILE A 212 -15.64 -6.36 11.13
CA ILE A 212 -14.92 -5.95 9.92
C ILE A 212 -15.11 -6.99 8.80
N SER A 213 -15.06 -8.28 9.12
CA SER A 213 -15.22 -9.35 8.14
C SER A 213 -16.65 -9.41 7.56
N GLU A 214 -17.68 -9.24 8.41
CA GLU A 214 -19.08 -9.16 7.98
C GLU A 214 -19.31 -7.94 7.08
N TYR A 215 -18.81 -6.77 7.49
CA TYR A 215 -18.90 -5.55 6.69
C TYR A 215 -18.26 -5.69 5.32
N ALA A 216 -17.12 -6.38 5.23
CA ALA A 216 -16.46 -6.66 3.97
C ALA A 216 -17.30 -7.60 3.08
N MET A 217 -17.91 -8.63 3.68
CA MET A 217 -18.72 -9.59 2.93
C MET A 217 -19.99 -8.97 2.35
N GLU A 218 -20.63 -8.04 3.06
CA GLU A 218 -21.74 -7.22 2.52
C GLU A 218 -21.36 -6.48 1.23
N ARG A 219 -20.06 -6.28 0.99
CA ARG A 219 -19.46 -5.61 -0.17
C ARG A 219 -18.79 -6.59 -1.15
N HIS A 220 -19.13 -7.86 -1.05
CA HIS A 220 -18.56 -8.93 -1.84
C HIS A 220 -17.04 -9.08 -1.70
N ILE A 221 -16.47 -8.67 -0.57
CA ILE A 221 -15.06 -8.85 -0.22
C ILE A 221 -14.95 -9.94 0.85
N SER A 222 -14.36 -11.08 0.49
CA SER A 222 -14.11 -12.15 1.45
C SER A 222 -12.74 -11.97 2.13
N ILE A 223 -12.70 -11.94 3.46
CA ILE A 223 -11.46 -11.90 4.22
C ILE A 223 -11.05 -13.33 4.58
N SER A 224 -9.81 -13.70 4.26
CA SER A 224 -9.19 -14.98 4.63
C SER A 224 -7.95 -14.69 5.47
N PRO A 225 -7.66 -15.45 6.54
CA PRO A 225 -6.54 -15.17 7.40
C PRO A 225 -5.23 -15.68 6.80
N LEU A 226 -4.14 -14.95 7.10
CA LEU A 226 -2.78 -15.44 7.04
C LEU A 226 -2.27 -15.54 8.48
N VAL A 227 -1.93 -16.74 8.90
CA VAL A 227 -1.27 -17.01 10.17
C VAL A 227 0.08 -17.62 9.86
N GLN A 228 1.12 -16.86 10.06
CA GLN A 228 2.48 -17.29 9.74
C GLN A 228 2.85 -18.56 10.47
N GLY A 229 3.48 -19.47 9.74
CA GLY A 229 3.88 -20.77 10.26
C GLY A 229 5.10 -21.32 9.58
N LEU A 230 5.76 -22.18 10.26
CA LEU A 230 7.11 -22.65 10.19
C LEU A 230 8.12 -21.52 10.41
N GLY A 231 8.25 -20.56 9.49
CA GLY A 231 8.99 -19.30 9.65
C GLY A 231 8.10 -18.13 10.05
N HIS A 232 8.71 -16.93 10.15
CA HIS A 232 8.04 -15.70 10.58
C HIS A 232 7.23 -15.83 11.88
N ALA A 233 7.64 -16.76 12.75
CA ALA A 233 6.91 -17.14 13.96
C ALA A 233 7.30 -16.29 15.19
N SER A 234 8.02 -15.19 14.99
CA SER A 234 8.54 -14.37 16.10
C SER A 234 7.42 -13.83 16.99
N PHE A 235 6.26 -13.52 16.44
CA PHE A 235 5.11 -13.03 17.23
C PHE A 235 4.64 -14.03 18.29
N ILE A 236 4.91 -15.33 18.12
CA ILE A 236 4.68 -16.41 19.09
C ILE A 236 5.95 -16.70 19.88
N LEU A 237 7.03 -17.01 19.16
CA LEU A 237 8.25 -17.58 19.73
C LEU A 237 9.09 -16.58 20.54
N LYS A 238 8.78 -15.27 20.51
CA LYS A 238 9.37 -14.27 21.40
C LYS A 238 8.94 -14.42 22.86
N HIS A 239 7.81 -15.08 23.12
CA HIS A 239 7.28 -15.29 24.47
C HIS A 239 7.92 -16.50 25.15
N PRO A 240 8.34 -16.39 26.42
CA PRO A 240 9.02 -17.48 27.13
C PRO A 240 8.26 -18.80 27.15
N THR A 241 6.94 -18.77 27.19
CA THR A 241 6.05 -19.94 27.17
C THR A 241 6.32 -20.87 25.97
N TYR A 242 6.79 -20.31 24.84
CA TYR A 242 6.96 -21.05 23.58
C TYR A 242 8.43 -21.31 23.20
N PHE A 243 9.41 -21.00 24.05
CA PHE A 243 10.83 -21.20 23.73
C PHE A 243 11.18 -22.66 23.39
N GLU A 244 10.47 -23.61 23.97
CA GLU A 244 10.65 -25.02 23.66
C GLU A 244 10.23 -25.40 22.23
N LEU A 245 9.43 -24.56 21.57
CA LEU A 245 8.95 -24.79 20.20
C LEU A 245 9.92 -24.27 19.13
N ARG A 246 10.93 -23.50 19.50
CA ARG A 246 11.93 -22.96 18.57
C ARG A 246 12.74 -24.07 17.92
N ASP A 247 12.99 -24.00 16.62
CA ASP A 247 13.92 -24.89 15.92
C ASP A 247 15.36 -24.61 16.37
N ASN A 248 15.79 -23.35 16.31
CA ASN A 248 17.01 -22.86 16.95
C ASN A 248 16.63 -22.22 18.30
N PRO A 249 17.11 -22.78 19.44
CA PRO A 249 16.79 -22.24 20.77
C PRO A 249 17.18 -20.76 20.97
N GLN A 250 18.11 -20.22 20.19
CA GLN A 250 18.60 -18.85 20.28
C GLN A 250 17.84 -17.88 19.36
N SER A 251 16.89 -18.36 18.57
CA SER A 251 16.18 -17.57 17.58
C SER A 251 14.66 -17.75 17.72
N ASP A 252 13.90 -16.67 17.62
CA ASP A 252 12.44 -16.70 17.59
C ASP A 252 11.86 -16.82 16.19
N TRP A 253 12.71 -17.06 15.14
CA TRP A 253 12.30 -17.05 13.75
C TRP A 253 11.41 -18.21 13.33
N ALA A 254 11.76 -19.42 13.75
CA ALA A 254 11.14 -20.64 13.22
C ALA A 254 10.73 -21.65 14.29
N PHE A 255 9.60 -22.30 14.05
CA PHE A 255 9.19 -23.49 14.80
C PHE A 255 10.05 -24.73 14.47
N ASN A 256 10.20 -25.60 15.45
CA ASN A 256 10.65 -26.98 15.22
C ASN A 256 9.48 -27.80 14.65
N PRO A 257 9.52 -28.22 13.37
CA PRO A 257 8.40 -28.96 12.75
C PRO A 257 8.23 -30.39 13.30
N LEU A 258 9.20 -30.90 14.04
CA LEU A 258 9.13 -32.26 14.69
C LEU A 258 8.52 -32.20 16.08
N ASN A 259 8.32 -31.01 16.67
CA ASN A 259 7.65 -30.91 17.97
C ASN A 259 6.12 -30.93 17.78
N GLN A 260 5.44 -31.88 18.43
CA GLN A 260 3.98 -31.99 18.30
C GLN A 260 3.23 -30.76 18.84
N LYS A 261 3.72 -30.15 19.90
CA LYS A 261 3.13 -28.94 20.47
C LYS A 261 3.14 -27.75 19.52
N THR A 262 4.04 -27.72 18.51
CA THR A 262 4.01 -26.71 17.43
C THR A 262 2.64 -26.70 16.76
N TYR A 263 2.09 -27.86 16.46
CA TYR A 263 0.80 -27.99 15.78
C TYR A 263 -0.38 -27.69 16.70
N GLU A 264 -0.28 -28.02 17.99
CA GLU A 264 -1.30 -27.66 18.98
C GLU A 264 -1.47 -26.14 19.03
N VAL A 265 -0.37 -25.40 19.20
CA VAL A 265 -0.40 -23.93 19.20
C VAL A 265 -0.87 -23.36 17.86
N GLN A 266 -0.31 -23.83 16.75
CA GLN A 266 -0.69 -23.31 15.43
C GLN A 266 -2.18 -23.55 15.11
N PHE A 267 -2.72 -24.72 15.44
CA PHE A 267 -4.11 -25.04 15.15
C PHE A 267 -5.08 -24.24 16.02
N ASP A 268 -4.74 -24.01 17.29
CA ASP A 268 -5.52 -23.12 18.16
C ASP A 268 -5.60 -21.70 17.58
N LEU A 269 -4.47 -21.17 17.08
CA LEU A 269 -4.46 -19.85 16.42
C LEU A 269 -5.24 -19.86 15.10
N TYR A 270 -5.17 -20.93 14.32
CA TYR A 270 -5.96 -21.08 13.10
C TYR A 270 -7.46 -21.07 13.39
N ASP A 271 -7.90 -21.79 14.42
CA ASP A 271 -9.32 -21.83 14.79
C ASP A 271 -9.85 -20.45 15.15
N GLU A 272 -9.10 -19.67 15.95
CA GLU A 272 -9.51 -18.32 16.30
C GLU A 272 -9.47 -17.35 15.10
N ALA A 273 -8.46 -17.47 14.24
CA ALA A 273 -8.37 -16.67 13.01
C ALA A 273 -9.49 -17.00 12.00
N LEU A 274 -9.88 -18.26 11.89
CA LEU A 274 -10.98 -18.71 11.04
C LEU A 274 -12.35 -18.27 11.60
N ALA A 275 -12.50 -18.24 12.92
CA ALA A 275 -13.73 -17.80 13.56
C ALA A 275 -14.05 -16.33 13.31
N ILE A 276 -13.03 -15.49 13.17
CA ILE A 276 -13.19 -14.06 12.86
C ILE A 276 -13.28 -13.76 11.36
N THR A 277 -13.06 -14.76 10.50
CA THR A 277 -13.11 -14.64 9.04
C THR A 277 -14.00 -15.73 8.41
N PRO A 278 -15.28 -15.82 8.81
CA PRO A 278 -16.15 -16.97 8.48
C PRO A 278 -16.40 -17.11 6.97
N HIS A 279 -16.37 -16.01 6.21
CA HIS A 279 -16.66 -15.97 4.78
C HIS A 279 -15.42 -16.22 3.89
N GLY A 280 -14.23 -16.34 4.49
CA GLY A 280 -12.98 -16.60 3.76
C GLY A 280 -12.96 -17.99 3.12
N LYS A 281 -12.38 -18.10 1.94
CA LYS A 281 -12.20 -19.40 1.25
C LYS A 281 -10.88 -20.06 1.63
N TYR A 282 -9.92 -19.29 2.08
CA TYR A 282 -8.53 -19.71 2.21
C TYR A 282 -8.06 -19.67 3.66
N LEU A 283 -6.99 -20.44 3.94
CA LEU A 283 -6.11 -20.26 5.08
C LEU A 283 -4.70 -20.16 4.52
N HIS A 284 -4.11 -18.96 4.57
CA HIS A 284 -2.72 -18.81 4.17
C HIS A 284 -1.82 -19.19 5.35
N VAL A 285 -0.97 -20.21 5.16
CA VAL A 285 -0.15 -20.78 6.22
C VAL A 285 1.28 -20.26 6.27
N GLY A 286 1.63 -19.29 5.39
CA GLY A 286 2.99 -18.75 5.30
C GLY A 286 3.97 -19.73 4.67
N GLY A 287 5.09 -19.98 5.35
CA GLY A 287 6.10 -20.98 4.97
C GLY A 287 7.28 -20.44 4.15
N ASP A 288 7.36 -19.13 3.97
CA ASP A 288 8.41 -18.44 3.25
C ASP A 288 9.67 -18.21 4.11
N GLU A 289 10.77 -17.92 3.43
CA GLU A 289 12.07 -17.47 3.97
C GLU A 289 12.61 -18.26 5.18
N VAL A 290 12.24 -19.52 5.33
CA VAL A 290 12.55 -20.35 6.48
C VAL A 290 13.38 -21.56 6.13
N LYS A 291 14.41 -21.81 6.94
CA LYS A 291 15.21 -23.01 6.87
C LYS A 291 15.28 -23.64 8.26
N THR A 292 14.62 -24.78 8.44
CA THR A 292 14.60 -25.53 9.69
C THR A 292 15.57 -26.71 9.65
N THR A 293 16.03 -27.12 10.82
CA THR A 293 16.95 -28.25 11.02
C THR A 293 16.30 -29.41 11.80
N GLY A 294 15.07 -29.19 12.32
CA GLY A 294 14.44 -30.11 13.24
C GLY A 294 15.31 -30.36 14.48
N ARG A 295 15.97 -29.32 14.99
CA ARG A 295 17.00 -29.42 16.04
C ARG A 295 18.12 -30.40 15.71
N ASN A 296 18.65 -30.32 14.49
CA ASN A 296 19.69 -31.18 13.95
C ASN A 296 19.26 -32.67 13.81
N SER A 297 18.02 -32.90 13.40
CA SER A 297 17.45 -34.24 13.19
C SER A 297 18.15 -35.06 12.08
N GLY A 298 18.93 -34.40 11.20
CA GLY A 298 19.54 -35.01 10.03
C GLY A 298 18.64 -35.04 8.79
N GLN A 299 17.39 -34.62 8.89
CA GLN A 299 16.48 -34.44 7.74
C GLN A 299 16.81 -33.15 6.98
N SER A 300 16.57 -33.15 5.68
CA SER A 300 16.75 -31.95 4.86
C SER A 300 15.70 -30.88 5.19
N ALA A 301 16.03 -29.61 4.95
CA ALA A 301 15.09 -28.50 5.19
C ALA A 301 13.80 -28.67 4.37
N LEU A 302 13.90 -29.14 3.11
CA LEU A 302 12.75 -29.41 2.27
C LEU A 302 11.86 -30.54 2.81
N GLU A 303 12.45 -31.62 3.32
CA GLU A 303 11.68 -32.71 3.97
C GLU A 303 10.91 -32.20 5.17
N LEU A 304 11.57 -31.43 6.03
CA LEU A 304 10.95 -30.86 7.22
C LEU A 304 9.83 -29.87 6.85
N GLN A 305 10.03 -29.05 5.83
CA GLN A 305 9.02 -28.12 5.38
C GLN A 305 7.80 -28.84 4.79
N LEU A 306 8.00 -29.81 3.92
CA LEU A 306 6.90 -30.58 3.33
C LEU A 306 6.18 -31.44 4.38
N TYR A 307 6.89 -31.96 5.37
CA TYR A 307 6.28 -32.64 6.52
C TYR A 307 5.34 -31.69 7.28
N TRP A 308 5.79 -30.48 7.59
CA TRP A 308 4.96 -29.45 8.20
C TRP A 308 3.79 -29.06 7.31
N LEU A 309 4.04 -28.74 6.02
CA LEU A 309 3.02 -28.31 5.08
C LEU A 309 1.88 -29.34 4.95
N ASN A 310 2.20 -30.64 4.90
CA ASN A 310 1.17 -31.67 4.83
C ASN A 310 0.25 -31.67 6.06
N LYS A 311 0.78 -31.40 7.25
CA LYS A 311 -0.03 -31.35 8.48
C LYS A 311 -0.96 -30.13 8.48
N VAL A 312 -0.43 -28.93 8.18
CA VAL A 312 -1.24 -27.71 8.16
C VAL A 312 -2.23 -27.68 7.00
N ALA A 313 -1.86 -28.21 5.83
CA ALA A 313 -2.77 -28.33 4.68
C ALA A 313 -3.93 -29.30 4.95
N LYS A 314 -3.65 -30.42 5.61
CA LYS A 314 -4.69 -31.36 6.05
C LYS A 314 -5.64 -30.71 7.07
N TYR A 315 -5.11 -29.92 8.00
CA TYR A 315 -5.91 -29.21 8.98
C TYR A 315 -6.81 -28.17 8.30
N ALA A 316 -6.26 -27.34 7.41
CA ALA A 316 -7.04 -26.38 6.65
C ALA A 316 -8.21 -27.04 5.89
N GLN A 317 -7.97 -28.19 5.25
CA GLN A 317 -9.01 -28.96 4.58
C GLN A 317 -10.12 -29.45 5.53
N GLN A 318 -9.76 -29.86 6.75
CA GLN A 318 -10.72 -30.28 7.78
C GLN A 318 -11.62 -29.10 8.22
N GLN A 319 -11.10 -27.87 8.15
CA GLN A 319 -11.81 -26.63 8.41
C GLN A 319 -12.54 -26.07 7.16
N ASN A 320 -12.66 -26.85 6.09
CA ASN A 320 -13.24 -26.45 4.80
C ASN A 320 -12.55 -25.21 4.19
N ARG A 321 -11.25 -25.09 4.37
CA ARG A 321 -10.41 -24.02 3.78
C ARG A 321 -9.42 -24.61 2.79
N ILE A 322 -9.10 -23.82 1.76
CA ILE A 322 -8.02 -24.14 0.82
C ILE A 322 -6.75 -23.51 1.38
N PRO A 323 -5.71 -24.31 1.71
CA PRO A 323 -4.45 -23.74 2.18
C PRO A 323 -3.72 -23.00 1.07
N ILE A 324 -3.09 -21.88 1.42
CA ILE A 324 -2.16 -21.14 0.56
C ILE A 324 -0.78 -21.20 1.23
N PHE A 325 0.26 -21.43 0.43
CA PHE A 325 1.64 -21.57 0.87
C PHE A 325 2.57 -20.80 -0.07
N TRP A 326 3.52 -20.02 0.48
CA TRP A 326 4.55 -19.36 -0.31
C TRP A 326 5.51 -20.39 -0.91
N ASP A 327 5.76 -20.33 -2.21
CA ASP A 327 6.44 -21.37 -2.98
C ASP A 327 7.97 -21.25 -3.04
N ASP A 328 8.57 -20.24 -2.41
CA ASP A 328 9.98 -19.89 -2.57
C ASP A 328 10.96 -20.96 -2.02
N MET A 329 10.64 -21.54 -0.86
CA MET A 329 11.61 -22.42 -0.20
C MET A 329 11.87 -23.73 -0.96
N PRO A 330 10.88 -24.46 -1.49
CA PRO A 330 11.14 -25.59 -2.38
C PRO A 330 12.03 -25.23 -3.58
N LEU A 331 11.77 -24.09 -4.21
CA LEU A 331 12.58 -23.58 -5.33
C LEU A 331 14.01 -23.21 -4.90
N LYS A 332 14.15 -22.62 -3.72
CA LYS A 332 15.44 -22.26 -3.13
C LYS A 332 16.30 -23.47 -2.81
N GLU A 333 15.72 -24.48 -2.16
CA GLU A 333 16.41 -25.73 -1.82
C GLU A 333 16.79 -26.54 -3.09
N ALA A 334 16.01 -26.40 -4.16
CA ALA A 334 16.36 -26.94 -5.48
C ALA A 334 17.40 -26.11 -6.26
N ALA A 335 17.84 -24.93 -5.76
CA ALA A 335 18.72 -23.98 -6.47
C ALA A 335 18.09 -23.37 -7.74
N LEU A 336 16.78 -23.08 -7.71
CA LEU A 336 16.02 -22.50 -8.82
C LEU A 336 15.62 -21.03 -8.62
N MET A 337 16.07 -20.38 -7.52
CA MET A 337 15.71 -18.99 -7.23
C MET A 337 16.42 -17.98 -8.12
N ASP A 338 17.71 -18.16 -8.44
CA ASP A 338 18.46 -17.18 -9.26
C ASP A 338 17.78 -16.91 -10.60
N PRO A 339 17.41 -17.91 -11.43
CA PRO A 339 16.76 -17.65 -12.70
C PRO A 339 15.40 -16.95 -12.61
N ILE A 340 14.75 -16.98 -11.46
CA ILE A 340 13.45 -16.30 -11.24
C ILE A 340 13.63 -14.79 -11.21
N TYR A 341 14.73 -14.29 -10.67
CA TYR A 341 14.97 -12.85 -10.47
C TYR A 341 16.01 -12.26 -11.41
N ASN A 342 16.88 -13.10 -12.02
CA ASN A 342 17.99 -12.65 -12.82
C ASN A 342 17.55 -12.30 -14.24
N THR A 343 17.52 -11.00 -14.54
CA THR A 343 17.17 -10.48 -15.88
C THR A 343 18.32 -10.50 -16.87
N SER A 344 19.54 -10.86 -16.45
CA SER A 344 20.75 -10.81 -17.29
C SER A 344 21.08 -12.14 -17.97
N ILE A 345 20.44 -13.24 -17.55
CA ILE A 345 20.66 -14.57 -18.15
C ILE A 345 19.67 -14.81 -19.29
N SER A 346 20.15 -15.53 -20.31
CA SER A 346 19.33 -15.90 -21.47
C SER A 346 18.32 -17.01 -21.13
N ASN A 347 17.27 -17.16 -21.94
CA ASN A 347 16.32 -18.25 -21.79
C ASN A 347 16.99 -19.63 -21.88
N ALA A 348 18.02 -19.79 -22.71
CA ALA A 348 18.77 -21.03 -22.83
C ALA A 348 19.57 -21.37 -21.55
N GLU A 349 20.11 -20.34 -20.86
CA GLU A 349 20.77 -20.53 -19.57
C GLU A 349 19.75 -20.89 -18.48
N VAL A 350 18.57 -20.24 -18.47
CA VAL A 350 17.46 -20.63 -17.60
C VAL A 350 17.09 -22.08 -17.82
N ASP A 351 16.92 -22.53 -19.08
CA ASP A 351 16.61 -23.92 -19.40
C ASP A 351 17.69 -24.87 -18.93
N SER A 352 18.95 -24.51 -19.07
CA SER A 352 20.08 -25.31 -18.57
C SER A 352 20.03 -25.47 -17.04
N ILE A 353 19.79 -24.39 -16.33
CA ILE A 353 19.67 -24.39 -14.83
C ILE A 353 18.48 -25.25 -14.41
N TRP A 354 17.34 -25.11 -15.07
CA TRP A 354 16.14 -25.89 -14.77
C TRP A 354 16.37 -27.39 -15.01
N ASN A 355 16.89 -27.76 -16.17
CA ASN A 355 17.20 -29.17 -16.51
C ASN A 355 18.15 -29.81 -15.50
N ALA A 356 19.12 -29.07 -14.98
CA ALA A 356 20.07 -29.57 -13.98
C ALA A 356 19.45 -29.72 -12.57
N ASN A 357 18.43 -28.93 -12.21
CA ASN A 357 17.94 -28.78 -10.83
C ASN A 357 16.50 -29.26 -10.62
N GLU A 358 15.65 -29.29 -11.65
CA GLU A 358 14.29 -29.83 -11.56
C GLU A 358 14.20 -31.23 -10.98
N PRO A 359 15.15 -32.17 -11.24
CA PRO A 359 15.16 -33.49 -10.60
C PRO A 359 15.15 -33.45 -9.05
N LYS A 360 15.68 -32.38 -8.46
CA LYS A 360 15.67 -32.20 -6.99
C LYS A 360 14.25 -31.95 -6.46
N LEU A 361 13.42 -31.19 -7.20
CA LEU A 361 12.01 -31.01 -6.89
C LEU A 361 11.21 -32.29 -7.13
N ASN A 362 11.45 -32.92 -8.30
CA ASN A 362 10.74 -34.12 -8.70
C ASN A 362 10.94 -35.29 -7.73
N ALA A 363 12.08 -35.34 -7.03
CA ALA A 363 12.36 -36.32 -5.97
C ALA A 363 11.39 -36.23 -4.77
N PHE A 364 10.71 -35.11 -4.60
CA PHE A 364 9.75 -34.86 -3.52
C PHE A 364 8.32 -34.63 -4.00
N LEU A 365 8.05 -34.83 -5.29
CA LEU A 365 6.77 -34.46 -5.89
C LEU A 365 5.56 -35.14 -5.24
N ASP A 366 5.72 -36.36 -4.78
CA ASP A 366 4.70 -37.13 -4.05
C ASP A 366 4.39 -36.56 -2.65
N LYS A 367 5.26 -35.69 -2.12
CA LYS A 367 5.12 -35.04 -0.81
C LYS A 367 4.45 -33.66 -0.88
N PHE A 368 4.26 -33.12 -2.08
CA PHE A 368 3.57 -31.84 -2.25
C PHE A 368 2.04 -32.02 -2.11
N PRO A 369 1.36 -31.37 -1.13
CA PRO A 369 -0.08 -31.43 -0.99
C PRO A 369 -0.80 -30.96 -2.24
N LYS A 370 -1.70 -31.78 -2.82
CA LYS A 370 -2.48 -31.43 -4.01
C LYS A 370 -3.64 -30.47 -3.72
N ASN A 371 -4.07 -30.37 -2.48
CA ASN A 371 -5.13 -29.48 -2.02
C ASN A 371 -4.61 -28.10 -1.61
N CYS A 372 -3.39 -27.73 -1.96
CA CYS A 372 -2.72 -26.50 -1.59
C CYS A 372 -2.53 -25.59 -2.83
N ILE A 373 -2.68 -24.29 -2.67
CA ILE A 373 -2.28 -23.28 -3.65
C ILE A 373 -0.84 -22.87 -3.34
N TYR A 374 0.02 -23.00 -4.33
CA TYR A 374 1.42 -22.56 -4.27
C TYR A 374 1.47 -21.11 -4.78
N MET A 375 1.74 -20.16 -3.87
CA MET A 375 1.69 -18.75 -4.21
C MET A 375 3.07 -18.27 -4.65
N ARG A 376 3.19 -18.00 -5.96
CA ARG A 376 4.42 -17.47 -6.56
C ARG A 376 4.51 -15.97 -6.35
N TRP A 377 5.44 -15.51 -5.53
CA TRP A 377 5.72 -14.09 -5.34
C TRP A 377 6.92 -13.60 -6.16
N ASN A 378 6.75 -12.48 -6.88
CA ASN A 378 7.84 -11.76 -7.55
C ASN A 378 7.50 -10.27 -7.65
N TYR A 379 8.19 -9.45 -6.89
CA TYR A 379 7.87 -8.03 -6.72
C TYR A 379 8.61 -7.12 -7.69
N HIS A 380 9.67 -7.61 -8.36
CA HIS A 380 10.59 -6.77 -9.14
C HIS A 380 10.74 -7.19 -10.59
N THR A 381 10.64 -8.46 -10.89
CA THR A 381 10.96 -9.03 -12.20
C THR A 381 9.96 -10.10 -12.65
N PRO A 382 8.63 -9.84 -12.61
CA PRO A 382 7.62 -10.85 -12.95
C PRO A 382 7.69 -11.31 -14.42
N GLN A 383 8.37 -10.53 -15.28
CA GLN A 383 8.55 -10.81 -16.70
C GLN A 383 9.62 -11.86 -17.00
N THR A 384 10.45 -12.28 -16.04
CA THR A 384 11.54 -13.22 -16.31
C THR A 384 11.00 -14.58 -16.76
N TYR A 385 11.72 -15.19 -17.69
CA TYR A 385 11.40 -16.55 -18.15
C TYR A 385 11.50 -17.57 -17.01
N GLY A 386 12.45 -17.39 -16.08
CA GLY A 386 12.57 -18.24 -14.90
C GLY A 386 11.38 -18.17 -13.97
N ASN A 387 10.74 -16.99 -13.82
CA ASN A 387 9.52 -16.85 -13.05
C ASN A 387 8.34 -17.59 -13.70
N GLN A 388 8.23 -17.55 -15.03
CA GLN A 388 7.21 -18.30 -15.77
C GLN A 388 7.43 -19.81 -15.62
N LYS A 389 8.67 -20.28 -15.80
CA LYS A 389 9.00 -21.70 -15.59
C LYS A 389 8.70 -22.22 -14.19
N ALA A 390 8.90 -21.39 -13.17
CA ALA A 390 8.55 -21.77 -11.80
C ALA A 390 7.04 -22.03 -11.68
N MET A 391 6.17 -21.15 -12.19
CA MET A 391 4.72 -21.37 -12.19
C MET A 391 4.34 -22.58 -13.05
N GLU A 392 4.92 -22.72 -14.24
CA GLU A 392 4.68 -23.84 -15.16
C GLU A 392 5.04 -25.20 -14.54
N TRP A 393 6.10 -25.27 -13.74
CA TRP A 393 6.45 -26.50 -13.05
C TRP A 393 5.36 -26.98 -12.10
N PHE A 394 4.80 -26.08 -11.29
CA PHE A 394 3.67 -26.43 -10.39
C PHE A 394 2.44 -26.86 -11.20
N ILE A 395 2.05 -26.07 -12.20
CA ILE A 395 0.87 -26.35 -13.05
C ILE A 395 1.00 -27.70 -13.77
N LYS A 396 2.18 -27.98 -14.36
CA LYS A 396 2.47 -29.24 -15.06
C LYS A 396 2.36 -30.48 -14.15
N ASN A 397 2.57 -30.29 -12.86
CA ASN A 397 2.50 -31.34 -11.85
C ASN A 397 1.15 -31.38 -11.10
N ASP A 398 0.09 -30.81 -11.67
CA ASP A 398 -1.26 -30.74 -11.10
C ASP A 398 -1.30 -30.05 -9.72
N LEU A 399 -0.44 -29.05 -9.50
CA LEU A 399 -0.40 -28.22 -8.32
C LEU A 399 -1.03 -26.85 -8.67
N GLN A 400 -1.91 -26.37 -7.82
CA GLN A 400 -2.60 -25.10 -8.05
C GLN A 400 -1.66 -23.91 -7.81
N VAL A 401 -1.69 -22.89 -8.65
CA VAL A 401 -0.84 -21.72 -8.57
C VAL A 401 -1.66 -20.44 -8.49
N MET A 402 -1.25 -19.53 -7.64
CA MET A 402 -1.68 -18.14 -7.62
C MET A 402 -0.45 -17.23 -7.60
N GLY A 403 -0.53 -16.08 -8.25
CA GLY A 403 0.55 -15.09 -8.24
C GLY A 403 0.45 -14.14 -7.05
N ALA A 404 1.59 -13.53 -6.69
CA ALA A 404 1.65 -12.41 -5.76
C ALA A 404 2.62 -11.34 -6.26
N THR A 405 2.12 -10.11 -6.41
CA THR A 405 2.88 -8.92 -6.76
C THR A 405 2.85 -7.93 -5.59
N ALA A 406 3.65 -6.86 -5.64
CA ALA A 406 3.73 -5.92 -4.53
C ALA A 406 3.30 -4.49 -4.91
N GLY A 407 2.48 -3.90 -4.04
CA GLY A 407 2.21 -2.46 -4.01
C GLY A 407 3.16 -1.69 -3.09
N GLN A 408 4.20 -2.34 -2.59
CA GLN A 408 5.10 -1.82 -1.56
C GLN A 408 6.56 -1.93 -2.03
N THR A 409 7.34 -0.91 -1.69
CA THR A 409 8.80 -0.93 -1.70
C THR A 409 9.32 -0.94 -0.26
N ARG A 410 10.64 -0.90 -0.07
CA ARG A 410 11.27 -0.84 1.25
C ARG A 410 11.42 0.56 1.82
N TRP A 411 10.72 1.56 1.28
CA TRP A 411 10.88 2.95 1.71
C TRP A 411 9.66 3.39 2.52
N THR A 412 9.92 3.79 3.72
CA THR A 412 8.93 4.22 4.70
C THR A 412 7.96 5.27 4.16
N LEU A 413 8.48 6.30 3.48
CA LEU A 413 7.69 7.44 3.02
C LEU A 413 7.09 7.27 1.62
N MET A 414 7.57 6.32 0.84
CA MET A 414 7.08 6.07 -0.52
C MET A 414 7.09 4.57 -0.79
N PRO A 415 6.06 3.84 -0.32
CA PRO A 415 6.01 2.38 -0.47
C PRO A 415 5.87 1.95 -1.93
N LEU A 416 5.18 2.72 -2.76
CA LEU A 416 4.94 2.43 -4.16
C LEU A 416 5.89 3.23 -5.06
N ARG A 417 6.63 2.55 -5.93
CA ARG A 417 7.41 3.12 -7.04
C ARG A 417 6.67 3.04 -8.35
N GLU A 418 7.09 3.83 -9.33
CA GLU A 418 6.60 3.74 -10.70
C GLU A 418 6.77 2.34 -11.31
N SER A 419 7.90 1.68 -11.01
CA SER A 419 8.15 0.30 -11.45
C SER A 419 7.21 -0.73 -10.83
N ASN A 420 6.63 -0.48 -9.65
CA ASN A 420 5.63 -1.38 -9.08
C ASN A 420 4.37 -1.44 -9.95
N ILE A 421 3.93 -0.31 -10.52
CA ILE A 421 2.78 -0.28 -11.43
C ILE A 421 3.05 -1.15 -12.65
N ASP A 422 4.25 -1.06 -13.22
CA ASP A 422 4.66 -1.90 -14.36
C ASP A 422 4.68 -3.38 -13.99
N ASN A 423 5.19 -3.72 -12.81
CA ASN A 423 5.26 -5.09 -12.30
C ASN A 423 3.87 -5.65 -11.98
N ILE A 424 2.97 -4.85 -11.38
CA ILE A 424 1.56 -5.20 -11.14
C ILE A 424 0.89 -5.53 -12.48
N LYS A 425 1.00 -4.65 -13.48
CA LYS A 425 0.47 -4.88 -14.83
C LYS A 425 1.00 -6.17 -15.43
N THR A 426 2.32 -6.34 -15.41
CA THR A 426 2.98 -7.51 -15.99
C THR A 426 2.53 -8.81 -15.34
N PHE A 427 2.45 -8.83 -14.00
CA PHE A 427 2.03 -10.04 -13.29
C PHE A 427 0.56 -10.35 -13.53
N ALA A 428 -0.31 -9.33 -13.55
CA ALA A 428 -1.73 -9.49 -13.86
C ALA A 428 -1.92 -10.12 -15.26
N ILE A 429 -1.24 -9.56 -16.28
CA ILE A 429 -1.30 -10.10 -17.67
C ILE A 429 -0.77 -11.53 -17.75
N ASN A 430 0.33 -11.84 -17.04
CA ASN A 430 0.87 -13.20 -17.01
C ASN A 430 -0.09 -14.17 -16.30
N SER A 431 -0.75 -13.74 -15.24
CA SER A 431 -1.76 -14.54 -14.54
C SER A 431 -2.98 -14.83 -15.40
N ILE A 432 -3.46 -13.83 -16.15
CA ILE A 432 -4.56 -13.98 -17.11
C ILE A 432 -4.17 -14.99 -18.22
N LYS A 433 -3.00 -14.80 -18.84
CA LYS A 433 -2.51 -15.70 -19.90
C LYS A 433 -2.27 -17.12 -19.42
N GLY A 434 -1.83 -17.26 -18.17
CA GLY A 434 -1.60 -18.54 -17.51
C GLY A 434 -2.88 -19.19 -16.96
N ASN A 435 -4.05 -18.54 -17.11
CA ASN A 435 -5.32 -18.98 -16.55
C ASN A 435 -5.25 -19.31 -15.04
N LEU A 436 -4.54 -18.46 -14.29
CA LEU A 436 -4.44 -18.60 -12.84
C LEU A 436 -5.76 -18.21 -12.18
N SER A 437 -6.03 -18.77 -11.00
CA SER A 437 -7.30 -18.54 -10.27
C SER A 437 -7.42 -17.13 -9.68
N GLY A 438 -6.31 -16.38 -9.58
CA GLY A 438 -6.29 -15.03 -9.03
C GLY A 438 -4.88 -14.46 -8.84
N LEU A 439 -4.84 -13.28 -8.26
CA LEU A 439 -3.62 -12.57 -7.94
C LEU A 439 -3.75 -11.88 -6.57
N LEU A 440 -2.65 -11.84 -5.81
CA LEU A 440 -2.52 -11.11 -4.55
C LEU A 440 -1.65 -9.86 -4.76
N LEU A 441 -2.09 -8.71 -4.26
CA LEU A 441 -1.26 -7.53 -4.09
C LEU A 441 -0.74 -7.48 -2.64
N THR A 442 0.55 -7.72 -2.43
CA THR A 442 1.13 -7.62 -1.09
C THR A 442 1.37 -6.15 -0.70
N LEU A 443 1.02 -5.82 0.54
CA LEU A 443 1.22 -4.51 1.17
C LEU A 443 1.92 -4.72 2.52
N TRP A 444 3.22 -5.11 2.45
CA TRP A 444 4.00 -5.42 3.64
C TRP A 444 4.17 -4.21 4.55
N ASP A 445 3.97 -4.40 5.86
CA ASP A 445 4.09 -3.36 6.88
C ASP A 445 5.49 -3.23 7.50
N ASP A 446 6.51 -3.84 6.91
CA ASP A 446 7.88 -3.86 7.45
C ASP A 446 8.45 -2.48 7.75
N ASP A 447 8.17 -1.49 6.91
CA ASP A 447 8.55 -0.09 7.10
C ASP A 447 7.37 0.76 7.60
N SER A 448 6.24 0.15 7.89
CA SER A 448 5.01 0.73 8.43
C SER A 448 4.61 2.08 7.80
N PRO A 449 4.46 2.17 6.47
CA PRO A 449 4.01 3.39 5.82
C PRO A 449 2.52 3.62 6.09
N HIS A 450 2.06 4.85 5.95
CA HIS A 450 0.63 5.15 6.04
C HIS A 450 -0.16 4.48 4.90
N PHE A 451 -1.32 3.91 5.19
CA PHE A 451 -2.08 3.12 4.22
C PHE A 451 -2.55 3.94 2.99
N GLU A 452 -2.79 5.26 3.16
CA GLU A 452 -3.10 6.16 2.03
C GLU A 452 -2.05 6.12 0.92
N LEU A 453 -0.79 5.81 1.26
CA LEU A 453 0.31 5.70 0.30
C LEU A 453 0.23 4.45 -0.58
N TYR A 454 -0.60 3.46 -0.22
CA TYR A 454 -0.83 2.26 -1.02
C TYR A 454 -1.97 2.40 -2.04
N LYS A 455 -2.89 3.35 -1.86
CA LYS A 455 -4.13 3.44 -2.66
C LYS A 455 -3.88 3.52 -4.16
N ARG A 456 -2.80 4.16 -4.59
CA ARG A 456 -2.41 4.20 -6.01
C ARG A 456 -2.01 2.82 -6.54
N GLY A 457 -1.33 2.01 -5.74
CA GLY A 457 -1.00 0.63 -6.08
C GLY A 457 -2.22 -0.28 -6.13
N ILE A 458 -3.15 -0.10 -5.19
CA ILE A 458 -4.43 -0.82 -5.16
C ILE A 458 -5.25 -0.51 -6.42
N GLY A 459 -5.33 0.76 -6.83
CA GLY A 459 -6.00 1.16 -8.06
C GLY A 459 -5.37 0.54 -9.31
N ALA A 460 -4.03 0.49 -9.41
CA ALA A 460 -3.34 -0.17 -10.52
C ALA A 460 -3.64 -1.67 -10.55
N PHE A 461 -3.63 -2.31 -9.38
CA PHE A 461 -3.96 -3.71 -9.25
C PHE A 461 -5.40 -4.00 -9.68
N ALA A 462 -6.35 -3.19 -9.22
CA ALA A 462 -7.75 -3.29 -9.62
C ALA A 462 -7.92 -3.15 -11.13
N GLU A 463 -7.30 -2.15 -11.73
CA GLU A 463 -7.35 -1.91 -13.19
C GLU A 463 -6.87 -3.13 -13.96
N TYR A 464 -5.65 -3.60 -13.70
CA TYR A 464 -5.05 -4.65 -14.53
C TYR A 464 -5.56 -6.07 -14.25
N THR A 465 -6.09 -6.34 -13.05
CA THR A 465 -6.71 -7.64 -12.75
C THR A 465 -8.16 -7.73 -13.24
N TRP A 466 -8.84 -6.58 -13.35
CA TRP A 466 -10.19 -6.51 -13.90
C TRP A 466 -10.19 -6.38 -15.42
N ALA A 467 -9.51 -5.36 -15.95
CA ALA A 467 -9.58 -4.98 -17.37
C ALA A 467 -8.51 -5.66 -18.25
N GLY A 468 -7.49 -6.30 -17.65
CA GLY A 468 -6.36 -6.85 -18.41
C GLY A 468 -5.48 -5.75 -19.00
N ASP A 469 -5.11 -5.87 -20.27
CA ASP A 469 -4.16 -4.96 -20.96
C ASP A 469 -4.89 -3.84 -21.74
N LYS A 470 -6.02 -3.35 -21.23
CA LYS A 470 -6.82 -2.33 -21.94
C LYS A 470 -6.25 -0.92 -21.80
N SER A 471 -5.58 -0.63 -20.69
CA SER A 471 -5.00 0.69 -20.44
C SER A 471 -3.47 0.64 -20.37
N THR A 472 -2.85 1.68 -20.89
CA THR A 472 -1.43 1.96 -20.64
C THR A 472 -1.25 2.44 -19.20
N LYS A 473 -0.01 2.47 -18.73
CA LYS A 473 0.33 3.02 -17.42
C LYS A 473 -0.08 4.50 -17.30
N GLU A 474 0.14 5.30 -18.33
CA GLU A 474 -0.18 6.73 -18.32
C GLU A 474 -1.68 6.99 -18.33
N GLU A 475 -2.45 6.18 -19.07
CA GLU A 475 -3.92 6.22 -19.02
C GLU A 475 -4.42 5.85 -17.62
N TYR A 476 -3.90 4.79 -17.00
CA TYR A 476 -4.22 4.44 -15.62
C TYR A 476 -3.89 5.60 -14.65
N LYS A 477 -2.73 6.22 -14.75
CA LYS A 477 -2.35 7.34 -13.88
C LYS A 477 -3.31 8.53 -14.01
N SER A 478 -3.74 8.85 -15.25
CA SER A 478 -4.76 9.86 -15.50
C SER A 478 -6.12 9.47 -14.91
N LEU A 479 -6.52 8.22 -15.09
CA LEU A 479 -7.74 7.65 -14.54
C LEU A 479 -7.73 7.67 -12.99
N PHE A 480 -6.62 7.28 -12.38
CA PHE A 480 -6.45 7.36 -10.93
C PHE A 480 -6.62 8.79 -10.40
N ARG A 481 -5.98 9.79 -11.03
CA ARG A 481 -6.15 11.19 -10.63
C ARG A 481 -7.60 11.67 -10.77
N HIS A 482 -8.27 11.27 -11.86
CA HIS A 482 -9.68 11.60 -12.09
C HIS A 482 -10.58 11.04 -10.98
N ARG A 483 -10.46 9.74 -10.68
CA ARG A 483 -11.29 9.08 -9.65
C ARG A 483 -10.96 9.53 -8.23
N THR A 484 -9.68 9.78 -7.95
CA THR A 484 -9.22 10.13 -6.60
C THR A 484 -9.48 11.59 -6.27
N PHE A 485 -9.20 12.50 -7.19
CA PHE A 485 -9.23 13.95 -6.91
C PHE A 485 -10.38 14.70 -7.60
N GLY A 486 -10.94 14.14 -8.65
CA GLY A 486 -12.04 14.70 -9.44
C GLY A 486 -11.68 14.96 -10.90
N PRO A 487 -12.69 15.12 -11.77
CA PRO A 487 -12.53 15.23 -13.23
C PRO A 487 -11.58 16.34 -13.70
N GLN A 488 -11.54 17.47 -12.98
CA GLN A 488 -10.69 18.60 -13.30
C GLN A 488 -9.20 18.35 -13.04
N TRP A 489 -8.85 17.36 -12.22
CA TRP A 489 -7.50 17.08 -11.77
C TRP A 489 -6.78 15.96 -12.52
N LYS A 490 -7.40 15.38 -13.54
CA LYS A 490 -6.81 14.28 -14.32
C LYS A 490 -5.55 14.66 -15.09
N ASN A 491 -5.29 15.94 -15.28
CA ASN A 491 -4.17 16.47 -16.06
C ASN A 491 -2.82 16.15 -15.38
N GLU A 492 -1.79 15.87 -16.17
CA GLU A 492 -0.43 15.59 -15.71
C GLU A 492 0.21 16.74 -14.91
N ASN A 493 -0.24 17.98 -15.10
CA ASN A 493 0.22 19.10 -14.28
C ASN A 493 0.00 18.88 -12.79
N PHE A 494 -0.96 18.02 -12.41
CA PHE A 494 -1.27 17.65 -11.03
C PHE A 494 -0.69 16.29 -10.60
N ALA A 495 0.23 15.71 -11.36
CA ALA A 495 0.85 14.43 -11.07
C ALA A 495 1.94 14.55 -9.98
N PHE A 496 1.59 15.07 -8.80
CA PHE A 496 2.56 15.23 -7.71
C PHE A 496 3.07 13.90 -7.15
N ILE A 497 2.22 12.87 -7.08
CA ILE A 497 2.61 11.55 -6.57
C ILE A 497 3.70 10.93 -7.46
N ASP A 498 3.53 10.98 -8.77
CA ASP A 498 4.47 10.42 -9.75
C ASP A 498 5.88 11.02 -9.64
N SER A 499 5.97 12.24 -9.13
CA SER A 499 7.23 12.98 -9.00
C SER A 499 7.88 12.89 -7.62
N LEU A 500 7.31 12.14 -6.66
CA LEU A 500 7.86 11.99 -5.30
C LEU A 500 8.89 10.86 -5.16
N GLU A 501 8.94 9.89 -6.06
CA GLU A 501 9.88 8.77 -5.96
C GLU A 501 11.34 9.24 -5.88
N ALA A 502 11.75 10.17 -6.74
CA ALA A 502 13.11 10.66 -6.79
C ALA A 502 13.52 11.47 -5.54
N PRO A 503 12.73 12.44 -5.04
CA PRO A 503 13.01 13.12 -3.78
C PRO A 503 13.09 12.17 -2.59
N VAL A 504 12.16 11.22 -2.45
CA VAL A 504 12.19 10.24 -1.36
C VAL A 504 13.42 9.33 -1.48
N GLY A 505 13.78 8.91 -2.70
CA GLY A 505 14.99 8.14 -2.95
C GLY A 505 16.28 8.88 -2.58
N ALA A 506 16.33 10.18 -2.80
CA ALA A 506 17.44 11.03 -2.39
C ALA A 506 17.46 11.26 -0.86
N TRP A 507 16.27 11.41 -0.25
CA TRP A 507 16.11 11.58 1.19
C TRP A 507 16.66 10.39 2.00
N VAL A 508 16.46 9.16 1.53
CA VAL A 508 17.00 7.95 2.20
C VAL A 508 18.50 8.08 2.48
N ASN A 509 19.22 8.80 1.64
CA ASN A 509 20.67 9.00 1.73
C ASN A 509 21.08 10.35 2.29
N ALA A 510 20.15 11.28 2.54
CA ALA A 510 20.48 12.68 2.78
C ALA A 510 21.46 12.87 3.95
N LEU A 511 21.19 12.27 5.10
CA LEU A 511 21.89 12.50 6.36
C LEU A 511 22.82 11.34 6.78
N VAL A 512 22.82 10.23 6.05
CA VAL A 512 23.62 9.04 6.36
C VAL A 512 24.74 8.84 5.35
N VAL A 513 25.82 8.17 5.74
CA VAL A 513 26.98 7.89 4.87
C VAL A 513 26.57 7.00 3.72
N ASP A 514 25.78 5.96 3.99
CA ASP A 514 25.21 5.05 3.00
C ASP A 514 23.73 4.79 3.31
N LYS A 515 22.90 4.62 2.27
CA LYS A 515 21.46 4.37 2.42
C LYS A 515 21.10 3.16 3.30
N SER A 516 21.96 2.13 3.29
CA SER A 516 21.80 0.96 4.13
C SER A 516 21.91 1.26 5.62
N HIS A 517 22.59 2.36 5.97
CA HIS A 517 22.77 2.78 7.35
C HIS A 517 21.50 3.32 7.99
N ARG A 518 20.55 3.86 7.20
CA ARG A 518 19.26 4.32 7.73
C ARG A 518 18.54 3.19 8.48
N ASN A 519 18.49 1.99 7.91
CA ASN A 519 17.90 0.81 8.55
C ASN A 519 18.77 0.20 9.66
N SER A 520 20.05 0.58 9.72
CA SER A 520 21.00 0.05 10.70
C SER A 520 21.15 0.94 11.93
N LEU A 521 20.67 2.18 11.91
CA LEU A 521 20.89 3.18 12.94
C LEU A 521 20.46 2.74 14.34
N LYS A 522 19.42 1.92 14.47
CA LYS A 522 19.00 1.39 15.78
C LYS A 522 19.79 0.19 16.26
N LYS A 523 20.26 -0.65 15.35
CA LYS A 523 20.95 -1.90 15.71
C LYS A 523 22.35 -1.66 16.25
N ASN A 524 23.01 -0.62 15.77
CA ASN A 524 24.39 -0.37 16.05
C ASN A 524 24.52 0.67 17.17
N ASN A 525 24.30 0.24 18.43
CA ASN A 525 24.29 1.13 19.60
C ASN A 525 25.60 1.89 19.82
N ASN A 526 26.75 1.39 19.30
CA ASN A 526 28.08 1.94 19.61
C ASN A 526 28.69 2.80 18.49
N ALA A 527 28.06 2.91 17.32
CA ALA A 527 28.65 3.56 16.15
C ALA A 527 27.67 4.48 15.39
N LYS A 528 26.57 4.91 16.02
CA LYS A 528 25.51 5.71 15.37
C LYS A 528 26.05 6.96 14.69
N GLU A 529 26.97 7.67 15.35
CA GLU A 529 27.58 8.89 14.80
C GLU A 529 28.43 8.63 13.55
N GLN A 530 29.05 7.45 13.45
CA GLN A 530 29.82 7.05 12.26
C GLN A 530 28.94 6.75 11.05
N LEU A 531 27.66 6.45 11.27
CA LEU A 531 26.69 6.20 10.22
C LEU A 531 26.12 7.50 9.63
N LEU A 532 26.25 8.62 10.35
CA LEU A 532 25.82 9.94 9.89
C LEU A 532 26.97 10.66 9.17
N ILE A 533 26.64 11.52 8.20
CA ILE A 533 27.64 12.36 7.54
C ILE A 533 28.30 13.29 8.56
N THR A 534 29.54 13.71 8.25
CA THR A 534 30.27 14.68 9.10
C THR A 534 29.64 16.07 9.01
N LEU A 535 29.94 16.91 9.99
CA LEU A 535 29.55 18.32 9.99
C LEU A 535 30.69 19.22 9.52
N PRO A 536 30.42 20.45 9.00
CA PRO A 536 31.46 21.39 8.59
C PRO A 536 32.35 21.81 9.75
N ASN A 537 33.65 22.03 9.48
CA ASN A 537 34.62 22.53 10.45
C ASN A 537 34.87 24.01 10.22
N ALA A 538 34.73 24.81 11.27
CA ALA A 538 34.97 26.26 11.22
C ALA A 538 36.36 26.64 10.67
N ASN A 539 37.38 25.80 10.91
CA ASN A 539 38.78 26.03 10.50
C ASN A 539 39.12 25.49 9.12
N GLN A 540 38.17 24.81 8.43
CA GLN A 540 38.38 24.16 7.16
C GLN A 540 37.24 24.52 6.18
N LYS A 541 37.07 25.83 5.98
CA LYS A 541 35.99 26.38 5.15
C LYS A 541 36.05 25.87 3.70
N GLY A 542 34.91 25.44 3.19
CA GLY A 542 34.73 24.90 1.84
C GLY A 542 35.06 23.41 1.67
N GLU A 543 35.84 22.80 2.56
CA GLU A 543 36.27 21.39 2.41
C GLU A 543 35.08 20.41 2.57
N TRP A 544 34.15 20.74 3.47
CA TRP A 544 32.95 19.91 3.67
C TRP A 544 32.06 19.95 2.44
N ALA A 545 31.81 21.14 1.90
CA ALA A 545 31.00 21.32 0.70
C ALA A 545 31.62 20.63 -0.52
N GLU A 546 32.96 20.68 -0.65
CA GLU A 546 33.68 19.95 -1.72
C GLU A 546 33.53 18.45 -1.55
N ARG A 547 33.77 17.91 -0.33
CA ARG A 547 33.59 16.48 -0.02
C ARG A 547 32.19 15.97 -0.35
N TYR A 548 31.14 16.73 -0.08
CA TYR A 548 29.76 16.35 -0.29
C TYR A 548 29.11 16.99 -1.52
N ALA A 549 29.90 17.50 -2.47
CA ALA A 549 29.41 18.25 -3.63
C ALA A 549 28.30 17.55 -4.41
N ALA A 550 28.43 16.25 -4.70
CA ALA A 550 27.39 15.47 -5.38
C ALA A 550 26.10 15.37 -4.55
N ARG A 551 26.23 15.18 -3.24
CA ARG A 551 25.09 15.12 -2.29
C ARG A 551 24.35 16.46 -2.22
N LEU A 552 25.09 17.57 -2.13
CA LEU A 552 24.56 18.93 -2.09
C LEU A 552 23.87 19.33 -3.40
N SER A 553 24.46 18.99 -4.53
CA SER A 553 23.82 19.16 -5.85
C SER A 553 22.50 18.41 -5.94
N ASN A 554 22.47 17.16 -5.47
CA ASN A 554 21.25 16.35 -5.42
C ASN A 554 20.21 16.94 -4.44
N ALA A 555 20.64 17.38 -3.26
CA ALA A 555 19.77 18.03 -2.28
C ALA A 555 19.13 19.30 -2.84
N LYS A 556 19.91 20.17 -3.52
CA LYS A 556 19.39 21.38 -4.16
C LYS A 556 18.32 21.07 -5.21
N LYS A 557 18.62 20.11 -6.11
CA LYS A 557 17.65 19.68 -7.14
C LYS A 557 16.32 19.23 -6.52
N HIS A 558 16.38 18.39 -5.49
CA HIS A 558 15.16 17.86 -4.89
C HIS A 558 14.48 18.84 -3.92
N TYR A 559 15.20 19.78 -3.33
CA TYR A 559 14.63 20.91 -2.61
C TYR A 559 13.71 21.75 -3.53
N GLU A 560 14.17 22.06 -4.73
CA GLU A 560 13.38 22.78 -5.73
C GLU A 560 12.17 21.95 -6.21
N GLN A 561 12.35 20.66 -6.43
CA GLN A 561 11.29 19.73 -6.83
C GLN A 561 10.20 19.58 -5.76
N THR A 562 10.59 19.44 -4.50
CA THR A 562 9.63 19.34 -3.39
C THR A 562 8.86 20.65 -3.20
N SER A 563 9.49 21.80 -3.37
CA SER A 563 8.82 23.11 -3.36
C SER A 563 7.77 23.24 -4.48
N THR A 564 8.07 22.69 -5.66
CA THR A 564 7.12 22.67 -6.78
C THR A 564 5.92 21.76 -6.51
N ASN A 565 6.16 20.59 -5.91
CA ASN A 565 5.10 19.65 -5.55
C ASN A 565 4.19 20.20 -4.45
N ALA A 566 4.75 20.93 -3.45
CA ALA A 566 3.96 21.60 -2.42
C ALA A 566 2.89 22.51 -3.03
N LYS A 567 3.28 23.34 -4.00
CA LYS A 567 2.34 24.23 -4.69
C LYS A 567 1.23 23.48 -5.44
N LYS A 568 1.56 22.32 -6.05
CA LYS A 568 0.55 21.49 -6.70
C LYS A 568 -0.48 20.95 -5.70
N MET A 569 -0.02 20.48 -4.55
CA MET A 569 -0.89 19.95 -3.48
C MET A 569 -1.78 21.06 -2.91
N GLU A 570 -1.24 22.27 -2.68
CA GLU A 570 -2.02 23.44 -2.26
C GLU A 570 -3.11 23.77 -3.29
N MET A 571 -2.79 23.80 -4.59
CA MET A 571 -3.76 24.04 -5.65
C MET A 571 -4.89 23.01 -5.68
N LEU A 572 -4.62 21.72 -5.38
CA LEU A 572 -5.65 20.69 -5.30
C LEU A 572 -6.60 20.95 -4.12
N ILE A 573 -6.05 21.24 -2.95
CA ILE A 573 -6.83 21.51 -1.72
C ILE A 573 -7.68 22.76 -1.91
N GLU A 574 -7.09 23.88 -2.32
CA GLU A 574 -7.80 25.16 -2.56
C GLU A 574 -8.88 25.03 -3.65
N GLY A 575 -8.66 24.17 -4.63
CA GLY A 575 -9.60 23.90 -5.71
C GLY A 575 -10.67 22.86 -5.39
N GLY A 576 -10.77 22.38 -4.14
CA GLY A 576 -11.79 21.44 -3.69
C GLY A 576 -11.62 20.02 -4.25
N ALA A 577 -10.39 19.52 -4.33
CA ALA A 577 -10.14 18.13 -4.70
C ALA A 577 -10.75 17.18 -3.68
N LYS A 578 -11.25 16.05 -4.15
CA LYS A 578 -11.68 14.95 -3.26
C LYS A 578 -10.47 14.33 -2.55
N ASN A 579 -10.73 13.52 -1.52
CA ASN A 579 -9.70 12.80 -0.77
C ASN A 579 -8.58 13.73 -0.25
N GLU A 580 -8.98 14.84 0.35
CA GLU A 580 -8.06 15.83 0.93
C GLU A 580 -7.10 15.19 1.95
N PHE A 581 -7.59 14.26 2.76
CA PHE A 581 -6.76 13.52 3.72
C PHE A 581 -5.59 12.78 3.07
N MET A 582 -5.80 12.16 1.91
CA MET A 582 -4.70 11.55 1.14
C MET A 582 -3.65 12.58 0.73
N ILE A 583 -4.08 13.76 0.31
CA ILE A 583 -3.17 14.86 -0.05
C ILE A 583 -2.39 15.31 1.19
N GLU A 584 -3.04 15.43 2.35
CA GLU A 584 -2.38 15.79 3.62
C GLU A 584 -1.29 14.77 4.00
N VAL A 585 -1.56 13.47 3.86
CA VAL A 585 -0.55 12.42 4.12
C VAL A 585 0.65 12.59 3.18
N TYR A 586 0.44 12.82 1.89
CA TYR A 586 1.54 13.08 0.95
C TYR A 586 2.27 14.39 1.22
N GLN A 587 1.58 15.42 1.77
CA GLN A 587 2.24 16.64 2.22
C GLN A 587 3.23 16.37 3.36
N GLN A 588 2.92 15.45 4.28
CA GLN A 588 3.86 15.09 5.34
C GLN A 588 5.10 14.39 4.79
N VAL A 589 4.95 13.49 3.83
CA VAL A 589 6.07 12.88 3.10
C VAL A 589 6.97 13.96 2.47
N LEU A 590 6.35 14.93 1.83
CA LEU A 590 7.04 16.02 1.16
C LEU A 590 7.78 16.94 2.15
N LYS A 591 7.12 17.34 3.24
CA LYS A 591 7.70 18.21 4.27
C LYS A 591 8.93 17.59 4.92
N LEU A 592 8.87 16.28 5.24
CA LEU A 592 9.99 15.57 5.87
C LEU A 592 11.20 15.46 4.92
N THR A 593 10.97 15.15 3.65
CA THR A 593 12.05 15.08 2.66
C THR A 593 12.67 16.46 2.41
N HIS A 594 11.84 17.49 2.29
CA HIS A 594 12.27 18.87 2.11
C HIS A 594 13.13 19.38 3.28
N PHE A 595 12.73 19.06 4.52
CA PHE A 595 13.47 19.43 5.74
C PHE A 595 14.91 18.91 5.71
N SER A 596 15.12 17.65 5.34
CA SER A 596 16.47 17.06 5.29
C SER A 596 17.35 17.71 4.23
N PHE A 597 16.78 18.08 3.07
CA PHE A 597 17.52 18.81 2.04
C PHE A 597 17.86 20.23 2.47
N GLU A 598 16.90 20.95 3.07
CA GLU A 598 17.14 22.29 3.62
C GLU A 598 18.28 22.28 4.65
N THR A 599 18.27 21.30 5.56
CA THR A 599 19.35 21.15 6.57
C THR A 599 20.72 21.01 5.92
N LEU A 600 20.85 20.21 4.84
CA LEU A 600 22.10 20.09 4.09
C LEU A 600 22.53 21.41 3.44
N LEU A 601 21.60 22.16 2.86
CA LEU A 601 21.88 23.45 2.21
C LEU A 601 22.29 24.53 3.23
N LEU A 602 21.71 24.52 4.42
CA LEU A 602 22.13 25.41 5.51
C LEU A 602 23.55 25.10 5.99
N LEU A 603 23.92 23.82 6.08
CA LEU A 603 25.31 23.41 6.40
C LEU A 603 26.28 23.82 5.29
N GLU A 604 25.88 23.76 4.01
CA GLU A 604 26.66 24.28 2.89
C GLU A 604 26.88 25.79 3.01
N GLN A 605 25.83 26.55 3.34
CA GLN A 605 25.95 27.99 3.56
C GLN A 605 26.93 28.32 4.67
N TYR A 606 26.88 27.60 5.81
CA TYR A 606 27.84 27.77 6.89
C TYR A 606 29.27 27.45 6.45
N ASP A 607 29.48 26.35 5.73
CA ASP A 607 30.82 25.95 5.28
C ASP A 607 31.46 26.92 4.29
N LYS A 608 30.63 27.54 3.44
CA LYS A 608 31.06 28.54 2.42
C LYS A 608 31.07 29.99 2.90
N ALA A 609 30.58 30.27 4.12
CA ALA A 609 30.53 31.61 4.66
C ALA A 609 31.92 32.22 4.79
N THR A 610 32.14 33.44 4.28
CA THR A 610 33.41 34.13 4.20
C THR A 610 33.55 35.29 5.20
N SER A 611 32.43 35.78 5.73
CA SER A 611 32.37 36.86 6.72
C SER A 611 31.78 36.37 8.04
N GLU A 612 32.15 37.00 9.14
CA GLU A 612 31.58 36.69 10.47
C GLU A 612 30.07 36.82 10.49
N LYS A 613 29.50 37.78 9.76
CA LYS A 613 28.06 37.99 9.62
C LYS A 613 27.39 36.80 8.95
N GLU A 614 27.94 36.30 7.83
CA GLU A 614 27.41 35.13 7.13
C GLU A 614 27.49 33.86 7.97
N VAL A 615 28.58 33.68 8.72
CA VAL A 615 28.75 32.57 9.66
C VAL A 615 27.67 32.61 10.73
N GLN A 616 27.48 33.78 11.35
CA GLN A 616 26.48 33.98 12.39
C GLN A 616 25.06 33.70 11.88
N GLU A 617 24.69 34.29 10.73
CA GLU A 617 23.37 34.07 10.10
C GLU A 617 23.12 32.59 9.78
N ALA A 618 24.12 31.90 9.19
CA ALA A 618 24.02 30.49 8.87
C ALA A 618 23.88 29.62 10.13
N MET A 619 24.66 29.92 11.16
CA MET A 619 24.59 29.22 12.45
C MET A 619 23.24 29.40 13.15
N GLU A 620 22.70 30.62 13.17
CA GLU A 620 21.35 30.87 13.70
C GLU A 620 20.27 30.09 12.97
N ASN A 621 20.35 29.99 11.66
CA ASN A 621 19.40 29.22 10.85
C ASN A 621 19.53 27.71 11.06
N ILE A 622 20.76 27.21 11.25
CA ILE A 622 21.00 25.80 11.60
C ILE A 622 20.41 25.48 12.97
N MET A 623 20.63 26.36 13.96
CA MET A 623 20.10 26.14 15.32
C MET A 623 18.57 26.20 15.40
N LYS A 624 17.88 26.88 14.46
CA LYS A 624 16.42 26.86 14.33
C LYS A 624 15.87 25.53 13.82
N GLN A 625 16.71 24.67 13.22
CA GLN A 625 16.23 23.41 12.61
C GLN A 625 15.58 22.48 13.62
N ARG A 626 16.04 22.43 14.88
CA ARG A 626 15.40 21.64 15.95
C ARG A 626 13.95 22.10 16.20
N THR A 627 13.74 23.39 16.33
CA THR A 627 12.38 23.94 16.55
C THR A 627 11.50 23.68 15.33
N LYS A 628 12.04 23.87 14.12
CA LYS A 628 11.32 23.58 12.87
C LYS A 628 10.95 22.10 12.77
N PHE A 629 11.87 21.21 13.12
CA PHE A 629 11.61 19.77 13.11
C PHE A 629 10.54 19.36 14.12
N ASN A 630 10.54 19.93 15.32
CA ASN A 630 9.53 19.64 16.33
C ASN A 630 8.12 20.03 15.86
N LEU A 631 7.97 21.14 15.13
CA LEU A 631 6.70 21.53 14.52
C LEU A 631 6.29 20.54 13.41
N LEU A 632 7.23 20.21 12.54
CA LEU A 632 7.01 19.22 11.48
C LEU A 632 6.60 17.85 12.04
N ARG A 633 7.28 17.39 13.10
CA ARG A 633 6.95 16.14 13.78
C ARG A 633 5.52 16.16 14.33
N ASN A 634 5.12 17.24 15.01
CA ASN A 634 3.78 17.37 15.57
C ASN A 634 2.71 17.33 14.46
N GLU A 635 2.94 17.99 13.33
CA GLU A 635 2.03 17.95 12.19
C GLU A 635 1.93 16.53 11.61
N LEU A 636 3.07 15.87 11.39
CA LEU A 636 3.11 14.50 10.86
C LEU A 636 2.40 13.52 11.78
N GLU A 637 2.68 13.56 13.08
CA GLU A 637 2.00 12.73 14.08
C GLU A 637 0.50 13.02 14.13
N THR A 638 0.09 14.28 14.04
CA THR A 638 -1.32 14.69 14.02
C THR A 638 -2.06 14.13 12.81
N VAL A 639 -1.49 14.26 11.61
CA VAL A 639 -2.10 13.75 10.38
C VAL A 639 -2.16 12.22 10.41
N TYR A 640 -1.07 11.55 10.74
CA TYR A 640 -1.05 10.09 10.76
C TYR A 640 -1.94 9.49 11.84
N ALA A 641 -2.04 10.13 13.01
CA ALA A 641 -2.90 9.70 14.11
C ALA A 641 -4.41 9.86 13.82
N GLN A 642 -4.81 10.48 12.72
CA GLN A 642 -6.23 10.50 12.35
C GLN A 642 -6.75 9.07 12.12
N THR A 643 -5.95 8.21 11.50
CA THR A 643 -6.33 6.85 11.13
C THR A 643 -5.45 5.76 11.72
N ARG A 644 -4.22 6.06 12.16
CA ARG A 644 -3.25 5.09 12.69
C ARG A 644 -3.08 5.17 14.20
N ILE A 645 -2.75 4.02 14.80
CA ILE A 645 -2.20 3.93 16.15
C ILE A 645 -0.68 4.06 16.01
N LEU A 646 -0.10 5.19 16.45
CA LEU A 646 1.30 5.53 16.17
C LEU A 646 2.31 4.71 16.97
N ASN A 647 2.00 4.40 18.24
CA ASN A 647 2.93 3.75 19.14
C ASN A 647 2.44 2.37 19.52
N LYS A 648 3.35 1.41 19.61
CA LYS A 648 3.08 0.12 20.23
C LYS A 648 2.90 0.30 21.75
N PRO A 649 2.21 -0.62 22.43
CA PRO A 649 2.10 -0.60 23.89
C PRO A 649 3.48 -0.57 24.59
N GLU A 650 3.58 0.08 25.74
CA GLU A 650 4.85 0.19 26.48
C GLU A 650 5.46 -1.17 26.86
N ASN A 651 4.64 -2.18 27.10
CA ASN A 651 5.04 -3.54 27.44
C ASN A 651 5.21 -4.45 26.23
N TYR A 652 5.19 -3.91 25.01
CA TYR A 652 5.34 -4.69 23.78
C TYR A 652 6.71 -5.38 23.71
N ILE A 653 6.70 -6.68 23.49
CA ILE A 653 7.92 -7.47 23.31
C ILE A 653 8.32 -7.39 21.83
N LEU A 654 9.48 -6.78 21.56
CA LEU A 654 10.02 -6.71 20.22
C LEU A 654 10.55 -8.06 19.76
N ASP A 655 10.39 -8.36 18.47
CA ASP A 655 10.92 -9.55 17.84
C ASP A 655 12.46 -9.53 17.84
N GLN A 656 13.08 -10.69 18.00
CA GLN A 656 14.54 -10.83 18.09
C GLN A 656 15.18 -10.86 16.71
N ASP A 657 14.67 -11.75 15.84
CA ASP A 657 15.27 -12.06 14.54
C ASP A 657 14.42 -11.62 13.35
N HIS A 658 13.17 -11.24 13.60
CA HIS A 658 12.29 -10.79 12.56
C HIS A 658 12.79 -9.48 11.95
N HIS A 659 12.31 -9.15 10.78
CA HIS A 659 12.73 -8.05 9.91
C HIS A 659 13.53 -6.92 10.57
N ARG A 660 14.68 -6.62 9.98
CA ARG A 660 15.67 -5.66 10.51
C ARG A 660 15.29 -4.19 10.20
N HIS A 661 14.01 -3.90 10.11
CA HIS A 661 13.50 -2.56 9.85
C HIS A 661 13.36 -1.76 11.15
N PRO A 662 13.60 -0.44 11.14
CA PRO A 662 13.42 0.39 12.34
C PRO A 662 12.03 0.29 12.95
N ALA A 663 10.99 0.18 12.13
CA ALA A 663 9.61 0.03 12.58
C ALA A 663 9.40 -1.21 13.47
N ASN A 664 10.07 -2.33 13.18
CA ASN A 664 9.98 -3.56 13.95
C ASN A 664 10.80 -3.51 15.24
N GLN A 665 11.81 -2.62 15.29
CA GLN A 665 12.78 -2.52 16.38
C GLN A 665 12.48 -1.37 17.34
N THR A 666 11.29 -0.72 17.23
CA THR A 666 10.90 0.41 18.07
C THR A 666 9.47 0.28 18.56
N ILE A 667 9.22 0.86 19.73
CA ILE A 667 7.88 0.99 20.31
C ILE A 667 7.20 2.26 19.81
N ASN A 668 7.95 3.38 19.72
CA ASN A 668 7.45 4.70 19.35
C ASN A 668 7.61 5.00 17.86
N PHE A 669 6.90 6.01 17.41
CA PHE A 669 6.81 6.44 16.01
C PHE A 669 8.12 7.05 15.45
N ASP A 670 9.17 7.17 16.26
CA ASP A 670 10.46 7.78 15.90
C ASP A 670 11.17 7.12 14.71
N TRP A 671 10.85 5.87 14.40
CA TRP A 671 11.42 5.14 13.27
C TRP A 671 11.18 5.84 11.91
N GLN A 672 10.13 6.64 11.78
CA GLN A 672 9.82 7.42 10.56
C GLN A 672 10.95 8.41 10.21
N PHE A 673 11.56 9.01 11.22
CA PHE A 673 12.52 10.11 11.09
C PHE A 673 13.74 9.97 12.03
N TYR A 674 14.11 8.75 12.36
CA TYR A 674 15.16 8.48 13.35
C TYR A 674 16.52 9.07 12.96
N SER A 675 16.89 9.08 11.68
CA SER A 675 18.11 9.72 11.21
C SER A 675 18.10 11.24 11.37
N GLU A 676 16.96 11.88 11.22
CA GLU A 676 16.76 13.31 11.42
C GLU A 676 16.98 13.67 12.90
N LEU A 677 16.39 12.91 13.83
CA LEU A 677 16.58 13.09 15.26
C LEU A 677 18.06 13.00 15.65
N LEU A 678 18.73 11.91 15.26
CA LEU A 678 20.15 11.72 15.57
C LEU A 678 21.05 12.79 14.93
N PHE A 679 20.71 13.24 13.72
CA PHE A 679 21.50 14.27 13.04
C PHE A 679 21.33 15.64 13.68
N LEU A 680 20.13 15.96 14.15
CA LEU A 680 19.88 17.18 14.93
C LEU A 680 20.60 17.18 16.27
N ASP A 681 20.65 16.04 16.97
CA ASP A 681 21.44 15.90 18.20
C ASP A 681 22.92 16.18 17.94
N LYS A 682 23.45 15.61 16.84
CA LYS A 682 24.83 15.84 16.40
C LYS A 682 25.09 17.31 16.03
N ILE A 683 24.15 17.99 15.38
CA ILE A 683 24.24 19.42 15.06
C ILE A 683 24.30 20.26 16.34
N GLU A 684 23.39 20.01 17.27
CA GLU A 684 23.33 20.78 18.52
C GLU A 684 24.60 20.63 19.33
N GLU A 685 25.12 19.42 19.47
CA GLU A 685 26.38 19.18 20.18
C GLU A 685 27.56 19.90 19.51
N HIS A 686 27.67 19.80 18.20
CA HIS A 686 28.74 20.40 17.39
C HIS A 686 28.76 21.92 17.52
N PHE A 687 27.62 22.59 17.34
CA PHE A 687 27.54 24.05 17.33
C PHE A 687 27.43 24.68 18.71
N LYS A 688 26.96 23.99 19.76
CA LYS A 688 27.05 24.45 21.15
C LYS A 688 28.49 24.69 21.58
N ASN A 689 29.41 23.85 21.15
CA ASN A 689 30.82 23.94 21.47
C ASN A 689 31.57 25.03 20.67
N GLN A 690 30.95 25.59 19.63
CA GLN A 690 31.49 26.65 18.78
C GLN A 690 30.87 28.03 19.04
N SER A 691 29.89 28.15 19.94
CA SER A 691 29.22 29.41 20.25
C SER A 691 30.07 30.25 21.19
N PRO A 692 30.37 31.50 20.85
CA PRO A 692 31.12 32.41 21.74
C PRO A 692 30.39 32.78 23.04
N PHE A 693 29.11 32.39 23.19
CA PHE A 693 28.31 32.65 24.39
C PHE A 693 28.64 31.76 25.61
N ASN A 694 29.48 30.73 25.50
CA ASN A 694 29.78 29.80 26.57
C ASN A 694 30.97 30.22 27.49
N GLU A 695 31.67 31.28 27.17
CA GLU A 695 32.74 31.78 28.10
C GLU A 695 32.19 32.48 29.37
N GLY A 696 30.90 32.84 29.40
CA GLY A 696 30.28 33.54 30.55
C GLY A 696 29.73 32.64 31.67
N GLN A 697 29.46 31.35 31.40
CA GLN A 697 28.83 30.46 32.40
C GLN A 697 29.79 29.48 33.09
N SER A 698 31.03 29.38 32.66
CA SER A 698 32.01 28.46 33.25
C SER A 698 32.75 29.06 34.47
N LYS A 699 32.55 30.35 34.80
CA LYS A 699 33.26 31.02 35.95
C LYS A 699 32.38 31.24 37.20
N THR A 700 31.13 30.82 37.22
CA THR A 700 30.23 31.06 38.39
C THR A 700 29.80 29.79 39.11
N LYS A 701 30.55 28.69 39.01
CA LYS A 701 30.28 27.44 39.76
C LYS A 701 31.45 26.95 40.61
N LEU A 702 32.27 27.90 41.05
CA LEU A 702 33.32 27.62 42.04
C LEU A 702 33.37 28.74 43.08
N GLU A 703 32.30 28.90 43.85
CA GLU A 703 32.23 29.53 45.16
C GLU A 703 30.80 29.42 45.66
N LEU A 704 30.50 28.32 46.30
CA LEU A 704 29.64 28.25 47.50
C LEU A 704 29.62 26.78 47.95
N GLN A 705 30.14 26.62 49.12
CA GLN A 705 30.35 25.41 49.95
C GLN A 705 29.21 24.43 49.99
#